data_cd4e801213e1795957c61ba4d2fa9ab4
#
_entry.id   cd4e801213e1795957c61ba4d2fa9ab4
#
_cell.length_a   1.000
_cell.length_b   1.000
_cell.length_c   1.000
_cell.angle_alpha   90.00
_cell.angle_beta   90.00
_cell.angle_gamma   90.00
#
_symmetry.space_group_name_H-M   'P 1'
#
loop_
_entity.id
_entity.type
_entity.pdbx_description
1 polymer ?
#
loop_
_entity_poly.entity_id
_entity_poly.type
_entity_poly.pdbx_seq_one_letter_code
_entity_poly.pdbx_strand_id
1 'polypeptide(L)'
;MLETEGDREPQQRIERARQERSRTLDLSDMKLRELPEAIASLTHLRVLYLDNNQLTELPEAIASLTHLQRLFVNNNQLTELPEAIASLTHLRVLYLDNNQLTELPEAIASLTQLQRLFVNNNQLTKLPEAIVSLTQLRVLYLDNNQLTELPETIASLTQLQRLFVNNNQLTKLPEAIASLTQLQTLNLSNNQLRELPEALASLTQLQELYLNNNPLNPDLAAAYQQGTEAVFQYLRAKAEAQITLNEAKLILIGEGEVGKSCLLGALREDEWLENRLTTHGIEIKPVIVTHPDTNIEISLNGWDFGGQPVYRSTHQLFFSAPAVYLVVWKPREGPQQGFVKEWITLIKHREPDAKILVVATHGGPGQRQPDIDRQEIHDRFGSDTVLGFFHVNSKPDSQNSCNGIAELKTAIANVAASLPEMGRSVPAKWQRVREILQTNDKAYLPYNDVLAICTQHGIDNEQAELFLRISHVLGHIIHYHYDSILRNIVILKPNWLAKAIGFVLDDPTTRRRNGLVDFEHLNELWSNPPFPGETGYPKQLHPIFLKLMEKFDLSYRVVLDPTKPSNTSLIAQLVPDRRPELSNWGQQPEAGDRQQVQICRIVDDRGQLALAEGLFYQLIVRLHKYSLGRCNYEKSIHWQRGLMLDDDYNGRALLEYIDTDVKITVRAAYPERFLSYLTAEIKWLVENFWEGLRCNVMVPCIAPCGMNLPGNGLFEVEKLIESKKDNRHDYPCSACGRWQNIDRLLNNAPTTQPPSQEIGIQQFRNIVKDELKIIRKDLVIFDSRNQERYQSLSQEQRIILSKIDEEFASLMKMLTDEAKDGPRLFSFKPIDPSFFDRPKWLSTKLQITLWCEHSRLPLPALNPHDKQKGVYELEVSRAWFTKAAPYLKILTGTLSLVLPVAASATKLMLDDATYKGIEEQLDLGQKSIESTLKGSDLVSDLSTDTDAPDWQQGEAAIMAKGSILRELHALLKATDPGFGGLVRVQNRRREFLWVHEQFVDEY
;
A
#
# COMPACT_ATOMS: atom_id res chain seq x y z
N MET A 1 25.95 -16.98 -53.28
CA MET A 1 24.90 -16.41 -52.41
C MET A 1 25.03 -14.90 -52.55
N LEU A 2 23.96 -14.21 -52.90
CA LEU A 2 23.97 -12.75 -53.02
C LEU A 2 23.99 -12.14 -51.61
N GLU A 3 25.06 -11.48 -51.21
CA GLU A 3 25.13 -10.66 -50.02
C GLU A 3 24.03 -9.60 -50.09
N THR A 4 23.19 -9.56 -49.08
CA THR A 4 22.15 -8.53 -48.96
C THR A 4 22.77 -7.17 -48.59
N GLU A 5 22.16 -6.06 -48.97
CA GLU A 5 22.67 -4.71 -48.61
C GLU A 5 22.88 -4.55 -47.07
N GLY A 6 22.14 -5.33 -46.24
CA GLY A 6 22.26 -5.35 -44.80
C GLY A 6 23.57 -5.95 -44.27
N ASP A 7 24.26 -6.81 -45.03
CA ASP A 7 25.51 -7.46 -44.57
C ASP A 7 26.75 -6.63 -44.84
N ARG A 8 26.64 -5.61 -45.71
CA ARG A 8 27.82 -4.77 -46.09
C ARG A 8 28.21 -3.74 -45.06
N GLU A 9 27.27 -3.14 -44.34
CA GLU A 9 27.54 -2.07 -43.39
C GLU A 9 28.34 -2.60 -42.16
N PRO A 10 27.95 -3.73 -41.51
CA PRO A 10 28.70 -4.29 -40.39
C PRO A 10 30.12 -4.66 -40.78
N GLN A 11 30.32 -5.27 -41.97
CA GLN A 11 31.66 -5.61 -42.44
C GLN A 11 32.51 -4.35 -42.69
N GLN A 12 31.92 -3.29 -43.20
CA GLN A 12 32.63 -2.00 -43.40
C GLN A 12 33.03 -1.37 -42.08
N ARG A 13 32.13 -1.43 -41.07
CA ARG A 13 32.47 -0.92 -39.70
C ARG A 13 33.61 -1.73 -39.06
N ILE A 14 33.59 -3.05 -39.21
CA ILE A 14 34.64 -3.93 -38.71
C ILE A 14 35.98 -3.60 -39.43
N GLU A 15 35.98 -3.48 -40.74
CA GLU A 15 37.18 -3.20 -41.53
C GLU A 15 37.76 -1.80 -41.22
N ARG A 16 36.88 -0.81 -41.05
CA ARG A 16 37.26 0.54 -40.61
C ARG A 16 37.87 0.50 -39.23
N ALA A 17 37.25 -0.19 -38.27
CA ALA A 17 37.76 -0.34 -36.90
C ALA A 17 39.13 -1.05 -36.89
N ARG A 18 39.36 -2.00 -37.81
CA ARG A 18 40.63 -2.68 -38.00
C ARG A 18 41.71 -1.72 -38.51
N GLN A 19 41.40 -0.92 -39.55
CA GLN A 19 42.31 0.06 -40.13
C GLN A 19 42.72 1.16 -39.14
N GLU A 20 41.72 1.67 -38.37
CA GLU A 20 41.89 2.72 -37.37
C GLU A 20 42.48 2.20 -36.05
N ARG A 21 42.62 0.88 -35.87
CA ARG A 21 42.97 0.23 -34.60
C ARG A 21 42.06 0.68 -33.47
N SER A 22 40.78 0.78 -33.75
CA SER A 22 39.78 1.28 -32.82
C SER A 22 39.72 0.40 -31.57
N ARG A 23 39.54 1.02 -30.39
CA ARG A 23 39.28 0.32 -29.14
C ARG A 23 37.81 0.07 -28.87
N THR A 24 36.94 0.69 -29.67
CA THR A 24 35.49 0.58 -29.56
C THR A 24 34.89 0.28 -30.92
N LEU A 25 33.98 -0.67 -30.97
CA LEU A 25 33.17 -0.98 -32.15
C LEU A 25 31.71 -0.99 -31.76
N ASP A 26 30.93 -0.26 -32.53
CA ASP A 26 29.49 -0.17 -32.39
C ASP A 26 28.81 -0.81 -33.60
N LEU A 27 28.11 -1.93 -33.32
CA LEU A 27 27.26 -2.68 -34.25
C LEU A 27 25.83 -2.82 -33.67
N SER A 28 25.43 -1.92 -32.78
CA SER A 28 24.06 -1.91 -32.24
C SER A 28 23.02 -1.55 -33.30
N ASP A 29 21.78 -1.98 -33.10
CA ASP A 29 20.60 -1.65 -33.95
C ASP A 29 20.73 -2.00 -35.45
N MET A 30 21.62 -2.94 -35.82
CA MET A 30 21.89 -3.30 -37.22
C MET A 30 21.07 -4.50 -37.71
N LYS A 31 20.14 -5.05 -36.90
CA LYS A 31 19.35 -6.25 -37.23
C LYS A 31 20.20 -7.47 -37.61
N LEU A 32 21.39 -7.57 -37.06
CA LEU A 32 22.33 -8.68 -37.27
C LEU A 32 21.70 -9.99 -36.75
N ARG A 33 21.73 -11.05 -37.56
CA ARG A 33 21.39 -12.42 -37.15
C ARG A 33 22.59 -13.22 -36.75
N GLU A 34 23.76 -12.90 -37.34
CA GLU A 34 25.04 -13.54 -37.09
C GLU A 34 26.12 -12.46 -36.98
N LEU A 35 27.08 -12.65 -36.12
CA LEU A 35 28.22 -11.77 -35.99
C LEU A 35 29.31 -12.24 -37.00
N PRO A 36 29.76 -11.34 -37.89
CA PRO A 36 30.78 -11.74 -38.88
C PRO A 36 32.10 -12.23 -38.23
N GLU A 37 32.65 -13.35 -38.73
CA GLU A 37 33.92 -13.90 -38.23
C GLU A 37 35.08 -12.94 -38.34
N ALA A 38 35.01 -11.96 -39.24
CA ALA A 38 35.98 -10.87 -39.36
C ALA A 38 36.22 -10.13 -38.06
N ILE A 39 35.33 -10.19 -37.07
CA ILE A 39 35.49 -9.64 -35.72
C ILE A 39 36.78 -10.14 -35.05
N ALA A 40 37.21 -11.36 -35.29
CA ALA A 40 38.45 -11.95 -34.79
C ALA A 40 39.70 -11.12 -35.07
N SER A 41 39.67 -10.31 -36.11
CA SER A 41 40.81 -9.43 -36.50
C SER A 41 41.01 -8.24 -35.54
N LEU A 42 40.02 -7.93 -34.69
CA LEU A 42 40.01 -6.73 -33.84
C LEU A 42 40.60 -6.99 -32.46
N THR A 43 41.78 -7.58 -32.37
CA THR A 43 42.42 -8.01 -31.10
C THR A 43 42.67 -6.87 -30.10
N HIS A 44 42.64 -5.59 -30.54
CA HIS A 44 42.84 -4.40 -29.68
C HIS A 44 41.53 -3.86 -29.09
N LEU A 45 40.38 -4.47 -29.44
CA LEU A 45 39.09 -4.00 -29.03
C LEU A 45 38.93 -4.08 -27.49
N ARG A 46 38.37 -3.03 -26.92
CA ARG A 46 38.03 -2.96 -25.47
C ARG A 46 36.55 -2.90 -25.20
N VAL A 47 35.76 -2.33 -26.11
CA VAL A 47 34.31 -2.18 -25.98
C VAL A 47 33.65 -2.62 -27.26
N LEU A 48 32.69 -3.52 -27.15
CA LEU A 48 31.90 -4.02 -28.28
C LEU A 48 30.42 -3.87 -27.96
N TYR A 49 29.70 -3.13 -28.81
CA TYR A 49 28.27 -2.99 -28.76
C TYR A 49 27.63 -3.87 -29.84
N LEU A 50 26.78 -4.80 -29.42
CA LEU A 50 25.99 -5.71 -30.26
C LEU A 50 24.51 -5.68 -29.85
N ASP A 51 24.14 -4.75 -28.97
CA ASP A 51 22.79 -4.66 -28.44
C ASP A 51 21.75 -4.34 -29.50
N ASN A 52 20.50 -4.67 -29.26
CA ASN A 52 19.36 -4.44 -30.15
C ASN A 52 19.53 -5.09 -31.55
N ASN A 53 20.00 -6.33 -31.59
CA ASN A 53 20.13 -7.10 -32.82
C ASN A 53 19.23 -8.35 -32.79
N GLN A 54 19.45 -9.31 -33.67
CA GLN A 54 18.72 -10.57 -33.79
C GLN A 54 19.65 -11.77 -33.67
N LEU A 55 20.75 -11.63 -32.93
CA LEU A 55 21.78 -12.66 -32.77
C LEU A 55 21.19 -13.85 -32.00
N THR A 56 21.33 -15.04 -32.54
CA THR A 56 20.93 -16.31 -31.88
C THR A 56 22.10 -16.97 -31.15
N GLU A 57 23.32 -16.68 -31.56
CA GLU A 57 24.56 -17.20 -30.96
C GLU A 57 25.70 -16.19 -31.12
N LEU A 58 26.77 -16.35 -30.36
CA LEU A 58 28.04 -15.65 -30.56
C LEU A 58 29.04 -16.65 -31.19
N PRO A 59 29.78 -16.25 -32.26
CA PRO A 59 30.72 -17.18 -32.90
C PRO A 59 31.94 -17.44 -32.00
N GLU A 60 32.56 -18.59 -32.18
CA GLU A 60 33.81 -18.97 -31.51
C GLU A 60 34.96 -17.93 -31.76
N ALA A 61 34.87 -17.20 -32.86
CA ALA A 61 35.77 -16.09 -33.23
C ALA A 61 35.85 -15.00 -32.14
N ILE A 62 34.86 -14.88 -31.23
CA ILE A 62 34.85 -13.94 -30.11
C ILE A 62 36.07 -14.16 -29.20
N ALA A 63 36.61 -15.38 -29.10
CA ALA A 63 37.78 -15.75 -28.33
C ALA A 63 39.02 -14.90 -28.65
N SER A 64 39.10 -14.36 -29.88
CA SER A 64 40.24 -13.53 -30.30
C SER A 64 40.30 -12.16 -29.64
N LEU A 65 39.20 -11.70 -29.05
CA LEU A 65 39.06 -10.36 -28.45
C LEU A 65 39.55 -10.33 -26.98
N THR A 66 40.71 -10.89 -26.72
CA THR A 66 41.24 -11.10 -25.37
C THR A 66 41.42 -9.81 -24.53
N HIS A 67 41.47 -8.63 -25.16
CA HIS A 67 41.57 -7.34 -24.46
C HIS A 67 40.19 -6.69 -24.18
N LEU A 68 39.10 -7.36 -24.51
CA LEU A 68 37.74 -6.83 -24.34
C LEU A 68 37.46 -6.59 -22.85
N GLN A 69 36.95 -5.41 -22.54
CA GLN A 69 36.62 -4.98 -21.17
C GLN A 69 35.12 -4.84 -20.98
N ARG A 70 34.36 -4.51 -22.02
CA ARG A 70 32.90 -4.35 -21.98
C ARG A 70 32.31 -5.00 -23.23
N LEU A 71 31.28 -5.82 -22.99
CA LEU A 71 30.54 -6.49 -24.04
C LEU A 71 29.04 -6.24 -23.78
N PHE A 72 28.37 -5.67 -24.78
CA PHE A 72 26.93 -5.39 -24.76
C PHE A 72 26.26 -6.24 -25.83
N VAL A 73 25.50 -7.25 -25.42
CA VAL A 73 24.73 -8.14 -26.31
C VAL A 73 23.27 -8.26 -25.82
N ASN A 74 22.85 -7.30 -25.04
CA ASN A 74 21.45 -7.22 -24.57
C ASN A 74 20.47 -6.99 -25.73
N ASN A 75 19.20 -7.33 -25.51
CA ASN A 75 18.14 -7.23 -26.53
C ASN A 75 18.50 -8.00 -27.83
N ASN A 76 18.80 -9.28 -27.69
CA ASN A 76 19.05 -10.22 -28.79
C ASN A 76 18.20 -11.50 -28.62
N GLN A 77 18.55 -12.59 -29.27
CA GLN A 77 17.85 -13.87 -29.23
C GLN A 77 18.80 -15.01 -28.83
N LEU A 78 19.83 -14.71 -28.04
CA LEU A 78 20.83 -15.71 -27.63
C LEU A 78 20.18 -16.78 -26.77
N THR A 79 20.37 -18.05 -27.16
CA THR A 79 19.91 -19.22 -26.40
C THR A 79 20.99 -19.80 -25.49
N GLU A 80 22.26 -19.61 -25.84
CA GLU A 80 23.44 -20.04 -25.07
C GLU A 80 24.62 -19.08 -25.29
N LEU A 81 25.61 -19.17 -24.42
CA LEU A 81 26.90 -18.51 -24.61
C LEU A 81 27.94 -19.59 -25.00
N PRO A 82 28.84 -19.29 -25.98
CA PRO A 82 29.90 -20.23 -26.37
C PRO A 82 30.94 -20.39 -25.29
N GLU A 83 31.58 -21.57 -25.22
CA GLU A 83 32.73 -21.83 -24.35
C GLU A 83 33.90 -20.87 -24.61
N ALA A 84 33.99 -20.33 -25.84
CA ALA A 84 34.92 -19.31 -26.26
C ALA A 84 34.93 -18.05 -25.38
N ILE A 85 33.85 -17.77 -24.66
CA ILE A 85 33.70 -16.63 -23.72
C ILE A 85 34.84 -16.66 -22.67
N ALA A 86 35.36 -17.85 -22.31
CA ALA A 86 36.44 -18.06 -21.37
C ALA A 86 37.72 -17.27 -21.75
N SER A 87 37.92 -16.96 -23.04
CA SER A 87 39.09 -16.22 -23.50
C SER A 87 39.06 -14.74 -23.16
N LEU A 88 37.93 -14.20 -22.79
CA LEU A 88 37.74 -12.76 -22.52
C LEU A 88 38.12 -12.38 -21.07
N THR A 89 39.28 -12.83 -20.61
CA THR A 89 39.73 -12.73 -19.20
C THR A 89 39.83 -11.29 -18.66
N HIS A 90 39.88 -10.27 -19.53
CA HIS A 90 39.90 -8.87 -19.14
C HIS A 90 38.53 -8.23 -19.05
N LEU A 91 37.43 -9.02 -19.26
CA LEU A 91 36.07 -8.50 -19.25
C LEU A 91 35.68 -8.02 -17.85
N ARG A 92 35.16 -6.80 -17.78
CA ARG A 92 34.68 -6.16 -16.54
C ARG A 92 33.19 -5.97 -16.50
N VAL A 93 32.54 -5.82 -17.64
CA VAL A 93 31.12 -5.57 -17.76
C VAL A 93 30.57 -6.41 -18.88
N LEU A 94 29.53 -7.19 -18.59
CA LEU A 94 28.82 -8.06 -19.52
C LEU A 94 27.31 -7.82 -19.41
N TYR A 95 26.71 -7.36 -20.52
CA TYR A 95 25.26 -7.20 -20.67
C TYR A 95 24.71 -8.31 -21.56
N LEU A 96 23.85 -9.13 -20.99
CA LEU A 96 23.17 -10.26 -21.62
C LEU A 96 21.65 -10.19 -21.40
N ASP A 97 21.17 -9.09 -20.82
CA ASP A 97 19.76 -8.94 -20.50
C ASP A 97 18.88 -8.95 -21.76
N ASN A 98 17.63 -9.35 -21.58
CA ASN A 98 16.66 -9.48 -22.70
C ASN A 98 17.16 -10.41 -23.81
N ASN A 99 17.45 -11.66 -23.47
CA ASN A 99 17.81 -12.75 -24.37
C ASN A 99 16.94 -14.00 -24.03
N GLN A 100 17.35 -15.18 -24.50
CA GLN A 100 16.65 -16.44 -24.28
C GLN A 100 17.55 -17.49 -23.62
N LEU A 101 18.54 -17.04 -22.84
CA LEU A 101 19.51 -17.94 -22.19
C LEU A 101 18.83 -18.83 -21.15
N THR A 102 19.05 -20.13 -21.27
CA THR A 102 18.53 -21.15 -20.33
C THR A 102 19.54 -21.50 -19.24
N GLU A 103 20.82 -21.32 -19.49
CA GLU A 103 21.92 -21.50 -18.53
C GLU A 103 23.12 -20.61 -18.90
N LEU A 104 24.04 -20.44 -17.95
CA LEU A 104 25.35 -19.86 -18.17
C LEU A 104 26.38 -20.98 -18.22
N PRO A 105 27.36 -20.99 -19.17
CA PRO A 105 28.36 -22.03 -19.28
C PRO A 105 29.33 -22.00 -18.10
N GLU A 106 29.92 -23.16 -17.74
CA GLU A 106 30.96 -23.23 -16.73
C GLU A 106 32.19 -22.38 -17.11
N ALA A 107 32.41 -22.13 -18.38
CA ALA A 107 33.43 -21.21 -18.93
C ALA A 107 33.38 -19.80 -18.35
N ILE A 108 32.23 -19.35 -17.81
CA ILE A 108 32.09 -18.06 -17.15
C ILE A 108 33.09 -17.86 -16.00
N ALA A 109 33.57 -18.94 -15.39
CA ALA A 109 34.58 -18.97 -14.34
C ALA A 109 35.88 -18.23 -14.73
N SER A 110 36.20 -18.21 -16.02
CA SER A 110 37.42 -17.58 -16.54
C SER A 110 37.39 -16.04 -16.49
N LEU A 111 36.21 -15.46 -16.36
CA LEU A 111 35.99 -14.01 -16.34
C LEU A 111 36.28 -13.37 -14.97
N THR A 112 37.42 -13.70 -14.38
CA THR A 112 37.76 -13.34 -12.99
C THR A 112 37.85 -11.83 -12.72
N GLN A 113 37.92 -10.98 -13.75
CA GLN A 113 37.90 -9.52 -13.64
C GLN A 113 36.50 -8.90 -13.74
N LEU A 114 35.45 -9.76 -13.86
CA LEU A 114 34.10 -9.28 -14.08
C LEU A 114 33.58 -8.55 -12.83
N GLN A 115 33.08 -7.33 -13.01
CA GLN A 115 32.59 -6.45 -11.96
C GLN A 115 31.06 -6.29 -12.04
N ARG A 116 30.48 -6.38 -13.23
CA ARG A 116 29.05 -6.23 -13.47
C ARG A 116 28.58 -7.27 -14.47
N LEU A 117 27.54 -7.99 -14.08
CA LEU A 117 26.88 -9.00 -14.90
C LEU A 117 25.38 -8.74 -14.91
N PHE A 118 24.82 -8.53 -16.09
CA PHE A 118 23.41 -8.33 -16.33
C PHE A 118 22.87 -9.49 -17.19
N VAL A 119 22.04 -10.35 -16.59
CA VAL A 119 21.41 -11.50 -17.26
C VAL A 119 19.91 -11.56 -16.94
N ASN A 120 19.35 -10.41 -16.56
CA ASN A 120 17.92 -10.28 -16.31
C ASN A 120 17.12 -10.46 -17.60
N ASN A 121 15.83 -10.78 -17.47
CA ASN A 121 14.93 -11.07 -18.59
C ASN A 121 15.48 -12.17 -19.53
N ASN A 122 15.75 -13.34 -18.95
CA ASN A 122 16.18 -14.56 -19.64
C ASN A 122 15.33 -15.75 -19.14
N GLN A 123 15.79 -16.97 -19.38
CA GLN A 123 15.10 -18.21 -18.99
C GLN A 123 15.97 -19.07 -18.06
N LEU A 124 16.87 -18.46 -17.29
CA LEU A 124 17.79 -19.19 -16.43
C LEU A 124 17.04 -19.96 -15.35
N THR A 125 17.29 -21.28 -15.23
CA THR A 125 16.72 -22.15 -14.20
C THR A 125 17.66 -22.35 -13.01
N LYS A 126 18.97 -22.16 -13.20
CA LYS A 126 20.02 -22.29 -12.18
C LYS A 126 21.22 -21.41 -12.54
N LEU A 127 22.03 -21.11 -11.53
CA LEU A 127 23.37 -20.54 -11.73
C LEU A 127 24.41 -21.67 -11.70
N PRO A 128 25.47 -21.62 -12.54
CA PRO A 128 26.56 -22.61 -12.50
C PRO A 128 27.35 -22.47 -11.21
N GLU A 129 27.87 -23.58 -10.68
CA GLU A 129 28.78 -23.55 -9.52
C GLU A 129 30.07 -22.74 -9.80
N ALA A 130 30.46 -22.67 -11.05
CA ALA A 130 31.58 -21.86 -11.53
C ALA A 130 31.49 -20.34 -11.21
N ILE A 131 30.30 -19.83 -10.84
CA ILE A 131 30.09 -18.44 -10.43
C ILE A 131 31.02 -18.06 -9.27
N VAL A 132 31.47 -19.03 -8.47
CA VAL A 132 32.43 -18.89 -7.38
C VAL A 132 33.70 -18.13 -7.78
N SER A 133 34.13 -18.23 -9.04
CA SER A 133 35.35 -17.62 -9.55
C SER A 133 35.24 -16.11 -9.80
N LEU A 134 34.05 -15.55 -9.84
CA LEU A 134 33.78 -14.14 -10.15
C LEU A 134 33.94 -13.25 -8.91
N THR A 135 35.03 -13.40 -8.18
CA THR A 135 35.29 -12.73 -6.88
C THR A 135 35.33 -11.20 -6.93
N GLN A 136 35.48 -10.59 -8.11
CA GLN A 136 35.48 -9.14 -8.31
C GLN A 136 34.08 -8.59 -8.60
N LEU A 137 33.04 -9.45 -8.64
CA LEU A 137 31.68 -9.05 -9.00
C LEU A 137 31.09 -8.11 -7.94
N ARG A 138 30.57 -6.97 -8.38
CA ARG A 138 29.94 -5.95 -7.53
C ARG A 138 28.45 -5.82 -7.78
N VAL A 139 28.00 -6.09 -8.99
CA VAL A 139 26.61 -5.94 -9.41
C VAL A 139 26.19 -7.17 -10.21
N LEU A 140 25.11 -7.81 -9.76
CA LEU A 140 24.53 -8.98 -10.39
C LEU A 140 23.02 -8.80 -10.53
N TYR A 141 22.53 -8.77 -11.79
CA TYR A 141 21.13 -8.72 -12.14
C TYR A 141 20.68 -10.06 -12.71
N LEU A 142 19.76 -10.71 -12.02
CA LEU A 142 19.18 -12.01 -12.35
C LEU A 142 17.66 -11.95 -12.38
N ASP A 143 17.08 -10.77 -12.27
CA ASP A 143 15.64 -10.59 -12.21
C ASP A 143 14.95 -11.08 -13.49
N ASN A 144 13.68 -11.46 -13.37
CA ASN A 144 12.89 -11.98 -14.50
C ASN A 144 13.55 -13.22 -15.15
N ASN A 145 13.80 -14.25 -14.35
CA ASN A 145 14.28 -15.56 -14.76
C ASN A 145 13.40 -16.67 -14.13
N GLN A 146 13.87 -17.91 -14.14
CA GLN A 146 13.15 -19.07 -13.60
C GLN A 146 13.95 -19.77 -12.50
N LEU A 147 14.77 -19.02 -11.75
CA LEU A 147 15.64 -19.57 -10.71
C LEU A 147 14.81 -20.11 -9.54
N THR A 148 15.05 -21.33 -9.14
CA THR A 148 14.40 -21.98 -7.98
C THR A 148 15.23 -21.90 -6.71
N GLU A 149 16.55 -21.74 -6.83
CA GLU A 149 17.51 -21.58 -5.72
C GLU A 149 18.73 -20.79 -6.17
N LEU A 150 19.48 -20.26 -5.20
CA LEU A 150 20.83 -19.75 -5.40
C LEU A 150 21.83 -20.78 -4.85
N PRO A 151 22.96 -21.02 -5.55
CA PRO A 151 23.97 -21.98 -5.08
C PRO A 151 24.69 -21.47 -3.82
N GLU A 152 25.11 -22.37 -2.93
CA GLU A 152 25.91 -22.02 -1.74
C GLU A 152 27.22 -21.32 -2.11
N THR A 153 27.76 -21.57 -3.29
CA THR A 153 28.96 -20.91 -3.84
C THR A 153 28.82 -19.42 -4.05
N ILE A 154 27.57 -18.87 -4.00
CA ILE A 154 27.33 -17.41 -4.02
C ILE A 154 28.13 -16.66 -2.94
N ALA A 155 28.42 -17.33 -1.82
CA ALA A 155 29.24 -16.84 -0.71
C ALA A 155 30.61 -16.28 -1.12
N SER A 156 31.17 -16.75 -2.23
CA SER A 156 32.47 -16.35 -2.73
C SER A 156 32.48 -14.95 -3.34
N LEU A 157 31.31 -14.42 -3.67
CA LEU A 157 31.16 -13.08 -4.28
C LEU A 157 31.25 -11.96 -3.23
N THR A 158 32.28 -11.97 -2.39
CA THR A 158 32.41 -11.09 -1.21
C THR A 158 32.48 -9.60 -1.53
N GLN A 159 32.73 -9.22 -2.79
CA GLN A 159 32.69 -7.82 -3.25
C GLN A 159 31.31 -7.38 -3.77
N LEU A 160 30.29 -8.27 -3.73
CA LEU A 160 28.97 -7.99 -4.27
C LEU A 160 28.28 -6.90 -3.43
N GLN A 161 27.84 -5.84 -4.10
CA GLN A 161 27.15 -4.69 -3.52
C GLN A 161 25.66 -4.69 -3.84
N ARG A 162 25.29 -5.21 -5.01
CA ARG A 162 23.88 -5.22 -5.46
C ARG A 162 23.55 -6.57 -6.08
N LEU A 163 22.47 -7.17 -5.57
CA LEU A 163 21.93 -8.44 -6.05
C LEU A 163 20.43 -8.27 -6.31
N PHE A 164 20.03 -8.43 -7.56
CA PHE A 164 18.64 -8.40 -7.99
C PHE A 164 18.25 -9.78 -8.51
N VAL A 165 17.34 -10.45 -7.79
CA VAL A 165 16.79 -11.76 -8.15
C VAL A 165 15.26 -11.78 -8.05
N ASN A 166 14.65 -10.61 -8.17
CA ASN A 166 13.20 -10.47 -8.17
C ASN A 166 12.57 -11.13 -9.41
N ASN A 167 11.29 -11.47 -9.34
CA ASN A 167 10.57 -12.18 -10.40
C ASN A 167 11.25 -13.50 -10.79
N ASN A 168 11.46 -14.36 -9.81
CA ASN A 168 11.98 -15.72 -9.94
C ASN A 168 11.08 -16.70 -9.16
N GLN A 169 11.55 -17.91 -8.90
CA GLN A 169 10.80 -18.96 -8.20
C GLN A 169 11.54 -19.44 -6.93
N LEU A 170 12.32 -18.56 -6.30
CA LEU A 170 13.12 -18.89 -5.12
C LEU A 170 12.22 -19.27 -3.95
N THR A 171 12.44 -20.46 -3.37
CA THR A 171 11.72 -20.95 -2.18
C THR A 171 12.50 -20.73 -0.88
N LYS A 172 13.82 -20.60 -0.96
CA LYS A 172 14.75 -20.34 0.14
C LYS A 172 15.98 -19.58 -0.33
N LEU A 173 16.69 -18.97 0.60
CA LEU A 173 18.04 -18.44 0.39
C LEU A 173 19.05 -19.35 1.08
N PRO A 174 20.27 -19.50 0.52
CA PRO A 174 21.36 -20.22 1.18
C PRO A 174 21.83 -19.46 2.42
N GLU A 175 22.21 -20.15 3.49
CA GLU A 175 22.82 -19.53 4.68
C GLU A 175 24.09 -18.77 4.33
N ALA A 176 24.80 -19.22 3.32
CA ALA A 176 26.02 -18.63 2.79
C ALA A 176 25.85 -17.18 2.27
N ILE A 177 24.61 -16.72 2.05
CA ILE A 177 24.31 -15.32 1.68
C ILE A 177 24.90 -14.30 2.68
N ALA A 178 25.02 -14.70 3.95
CA ALA A 178 25.62 -13.90 5.02
C ALA A 178 27.11 -13.55 4.79
N SER A 179 27.79 -14.25 3.90
CA SER A 179 29.19 -13.97 3.53
C SER A 179 29.34 -12.75 2.62
N LEU A 180 28.23 -12.24 2.05
CA LEU A 180 28.23 -11.07 1.17
C LEU A 180 28.28 -9.75 1.98
N THR A 181 29.29 -9.58 2.81
CA THR A 181 29.40 -8.47 3.78
C THR A 181 29.40 -7.06 3.17
N GLN A 182 29.64 -6.91 1.87
CA GLN A 182 29.59 -5.64 1.14
C GLN A 182 28.22 -5.37 0.49
N LEU A 183 27.24 -6.28 0.67
CA LEU A 183 25.92 -6.15 0.04
C LEU A 183 25.16 -4.96 0.62
N GLN A 184 24.71 -4.06 -0.27
CA GLN A 184 23.97 -2.84 0.05
C GLN A 184 22.50 -2.94 -0.36
N THR A 185 22.24 -3.60 -1.49
CA THR A 185 20.88 -3.79 -2.02
C THR A 185 20.65 -5.26 -2.34
N LEU A 186 19.57 -5.80 -1.81
CA LEU A 186 19.09 -7.16 -2.09
C LEU A 186 17.60 -7.10 -2.48
N ASN A 187 17.30 -7.40 -3.74
CA ASN A 187 15.92 -7.45 -4.21
C ASN A 187 15.49 -8.90 -4.46
N LEU A 188 14.54 -9.35 -3.67
CA LEU A 188 13.94 -10.69 -3.66
C LEU A 188 12.44 -10.66 -3.97
N SER A 189 11.89 -9.52 -4.37
CA SER A 189 10.45 -9.36 -4.63
C SER A 189 9.93 -10.37 -5.66
N ASN A 190 8.66 -10.75 -5.57
CA ASN A 190 8.02 -11.68 -6.51
C ASN A 190 8.76 -13.03 -6.58
N ASN A 191 8.91 -13.71 -5.46
CA ASN A 191 9.45 -15.06 -5.30
C ASN A 191 8.51 -15.89 -4.44
N GLN A 192 8.97 -17.08 -3.98
CA GLN A 192 8.20 -18.02 -3.17
C GLN A 192 8.79 -18.19 -1.76
N LEU A 193 9.46 -17.14 -1.25
CA LEU A 193 10.12 -17.18 0.05
C LEU A 193 9.11 -17.13 1.19
N ARG A 194 9.23 -18.05 2.15
CA ARG A 194 8.47 -18.04 3.40
C ARG A 194 9.26 -17.54 4.59
N GLU A 195 10.57 -17.78 4.58
CA GLU A 195 11.50 -17.42 5.62
C GLU A 195 12.80 -16.88 5.04
N LEU A 196 13.58 -16.23 5.87
CA LEU A 196 14.95 -15.80 5.57
C LEU A 196 15.92 -16.49 6.54
N PRO A 197 17.14 -16.79 6.11
CA PRO A 197 18.16 -17.30 7.00
C PRO A 197 18.49 -16.26 8.09
N GLU A 198 18.63 -16.71 9.34
CA GLU A 198 18.95 -15.82 10.47
C GLU A 198 20.30 -15.11 10.27
N ALA A 199 21.23 -15.79 9.60
CA ALA A 199 22.55 -15.25 9.27
C ALA A 199 22.50 -13.97 8.42
N LEU A 200 21.40 -13.72 7.70
CA LEU A 200 21.20 -12.48 6.92
C LEU A 200 21.30 -11.23 7.82
N ALA A 201 20.93 -11.32 9.11
CA ALA A 201 21.04 -10.22 10.06
C ALA A 201 22.47 -9.77 10.36
N SER A 202 23.49 -10.50 9.90
CA SER A 202 24.90 -10.10 9.99
C SER A 202 25.33 -9.12 8.90
N LEU A 203 24.52 -8.92 7.86
CA LEU A 203 24.83 -8.01 6.75
C LEU A 203 24.64 -6.54 7.15
N THR A 204 25.55 -5.98 7.93
CA THR A 204 25.47 -4.62 8.47
C THR A 204 25.49 -3.52 7.39
N GLN A 205 25.93 -3.81 6.17
CA GLN A 205 25.95 -2.87 5.06
C GLN A 205 24.68 -2.89 4.21
N LEU A 206 23.77 -3.85 4.47
CA LEU A 206 22.52 -3.99 3.71
C LEU A 206 21.54 -2.88 4.11
N GLN A 207 21.33 -1.94 3.20
CA GLN A 207 20.45 -0.79 3.38
C GLN A 207 19.07 -1.04 2.77
N GLU A 208 19.01 -1.76 1.65
CA GLU A 208 17.81 -1.99 0.87
C GLU A 208 17.52 -3.48 0.76
N LEU A 209 16.43 -3.91 1.38
CA LEU A 209 15.89 -5.26 1.30
C LEU A 209 14.46 -5.20 0.77
N TYR A 210 14.22 -5.83 -0.38
CA TYR A 210 12.90 -5.89 -1.00
C TYR A 210 12.38 -7.32 -0.98
N LEU A 211 11.21 -7.53 -0.34
CA LEU A 211 10.56 -8.82 -0.14
C LEU A 211 9.12 -8.87 -0.63
N ASN A 212 8.65 -7.83 -1.32
CA ASN A 212 7.27 -7.71 -1.77
C ASN A 212 6.83 -8.95 -2.57
N ASN A 213 5.55 -9.33 -2.43
CA ASN A 213 4.96 -10.45 -3.16
C ASN A 213 5.71 -11.79 -2.95
N ASN A 214 6.10 -12.06 -1.71
CA ASN A 214 6.53 -13.37 -1.24
C ASN A 214 5.52 -13.90 -0.22
N PRO A 215 5.29 -15.21 -0.12
CA PRO A 215 4.41 -15.80 0.89
C PRO A 215 5.13 -15.91 2.25
N LEU A 216 5.64 -14.78 2.76
CA LEU A 216 6.39 -14.71 4.01
C LEU A 216 5.55 -15.20 5.19
N ASN A 217 6.21 -15.81 6.19
CA ASN A 217 5.53 -16.07 7.45
C ASN A 217 5.07 -14.76 8.10
N PRO A 218 3.97 -14.77 8.88
CA PRO A 218 3.33 -13.56 9.38
C PRO A 218 4.23 -12.67 10.25
N ASP A 219 5.08 -13.27 11.09
CA ASP A 219 5.99 -12.50 11.95
C ASP A 219 7.05 -11.76 11.10
N LEU A 220 7.62 -12.45 10.10
CA LEU A 220 8.57 -11.84 9.16
C LEU A 220 7.89 -10.79 8.26
N ALA A 221 6.68 -11.07 7.77
CA ALA A 221 5.89 -10.12 6.99
C ALA A 221 5.58 -8.85 7.79
N ALA A 222 5.19 -9.02 9.07
CA ALA A 222 4.93 -7.91 9.97
C ALA A 222 6.22 -7.12 10.29
N ALA A 223 7.35 -7.79 10.47
CA ALA A 223 8.66 -7.14 10.62
C ALA A 223 9.03 -6.35 9.36
N TYR A 224 8.84 -6.93 8.18
CA TYR A 224 9.11 -6.27 6.90
C TYR A 224 8.27 -4.99 6.70
N GLN A 225 7.01 -4.99 7.12
CA GLN A 225 6.16 -3.78 7.13
C GLN A 225 6.73 -2.65 8.00
N GLN A 226 7.58 -2.96 8.99
CA GLN A 226 8.24 -1.96 9.85
C GLN A 226 9.61 -1.51 9.31
N GLY A 227 10.10 -2.13 8.23
CA GLY A 227 11.36 -1.77 7.56
C GLY A 227 12.48 -2.81 7.71
N THR A 228 13.59 -2.59 6.99
CA THR A 228 14.72 -3.53 6.92
C THR A 228 15.36 -3.81 8.30
N GLU A 229 15.52 -2.77 9.14
CA GLU A 229 16.10 -2.96 10.47
C GLU A 229 15.21 -3.84 11.36
N ALA A 230 13.90 -3.69 11.26
CA ALA A 230 12.96 -4.54 11.99
C ALA A 230 13.06 -6.02 11.58
N VAL A 231 13.31 -6.29 10.30
CA VAL A 231 13.61 -7.65 9.81
C VAL A 231 14.89 -8.19 10.48
N PHE A 232 15.95 -7.40 10.55
CA PHE A 232 17.19 -7.83 11.19
C PHE A 232 17.03 -8.08 12.69
N GLN A 233 16.32 -7.21 13.39
CA GLN A 233 16.02 -7.42 14.83
C GLN A 233 15.23 -8.71 15.04
N TYR A 234 14.24 -8.98 14.21
CA TYR A 234 13.47 -10.24 14.23
C TYR A 234 14.38 -11.46 14.00
N LEU A 235 15.24 -11.42 12.97
CA LEU A 235 16.15 -12.52 12.65
C LEU A 235 17.19 -12.75 13.77
N ARG A 236 17.74 -11.69 14.38
CA ARG A 236 18.63 -11.79 15.54
C ARG A 236 17.94 -12.43 16.75
N ALA A 237 16.72 -12.00 17.05
CA ALA A 237 15.94 -12.57 18.16
C ALA A 237 15.61 -14.05 17.90
N LYS A 238 15.36 -14.43 16.64
CA LYS A 238 15.12 -15.81 16.22
C LYS A 238 16.40 -16.67 16.35
N ALA A 239 17.57 -16.11 15.99
CA ALA A 239 18.85 -16.78 16.09
C ALA A 239 19.28 -17.12 17.53
N GLU A 240 18.86 -16.32 18.53
CA GLU A 240 19.18 -16.59 19.94
C GLU A 240 18.51 -17.85 20.46
N ALA A 241 17.22 -18.02 20.22
CA ALA A 241 16.44 -19.22 20.54
C ALA A 241 15.12 -19.18 19.79
N GLN A 242 14.70 -20.30 19.22
CA GLN A 242 13.45 -20.43 18.47
C GLN A 242 12.61 -21.59 18.95
N ILE A 243 11.30 -21.48 18.76
CA ILE A 243 10.35 -22.57 18.97
C ILE A 243 9.46 -22.71 17.73
N THR A 244 9.01 -23.91 17.48
CA THR A 244 8.06 -24.21 16.40
C THR A 244 6.64 -24.03 16.90
N LEU A 245 5.84 -23.20 16.23
CA LEU A 245 4.44 -23.00 16.56
C LEU A 245 3.52 -23.80 15.66
N ASN A 246 2.57 -24.50 16.28
CA ASN A 246 1.47 -25.19 15.63
C ASN A 246 0.16 -24.48 16.02
N GLU A 247 0.05 -23.21 15.66
CA GLU A 247 -1.10 -22.36 15.98
C GLU A 247 -1.73 -21.79 14.71
N ALA A 248 -3.08 -21.70 14.69
CA ALA A 248 -3.81 -21.06 13.62
C ALA A 248 -5.10 -20.40 14.14
N LYS A 249 -5.79 -19.62 13.29
CA LYS A 249 -7.13 -19.09 13.58
C LYS A 249 -8.19 -20.04 13.04
N LEU A 250 -9.29 -20.17 13.78
CA LEU A 250 -10.53 -20.83 13.34
C LEU A 250 -11.66 -19.80 13.43
N ILE A 251 -12.20 -19.38 12.30
CA ILE A 251 -13.16 -18.30 12.22
C ILE A 251 -14.55 -18.87 11.89
N LEU A 252 -15.53 -18.67 12.79
CA LEU A 252 -16.91 -19.10 12.60
C LEU A 252 -17.77 -17.90 12.20
N ILE A 253 -18.31 -17.90 10.99
CA ILE A 253 -19.15 -16.85 10.45
C ILE A 253 -20.47 -17.41 9.90
N GLY A 254 -21.49 -16.58 9.81
CA GLY A 254 -22.83 -16.93 9.37
C GLY A 254 -23.87 -16.07 10.09
N GLU A 255 -25.14 -16.20 9.70
CA GLU A 255 -26.26 -15.40 10.22
C GLU A 255 -26.50 -15.60 11.73
N GLY A 256 -27.37 -14.77 12.29
CA GLY A 256 -27.84 -14.92 13.68
C GLY A 256 -28.54 -16.27 13.87
N GLU A 257 -28.40 -16.87 15.04
CA GLU A 257 -29.10 -18.08 15.46
C GLU A 257 -28.85 -19.35 14.64
N VAL A 258 -27.81 -19.35 13.77
CA VAL A 258 -27.40 -20.55 12.99
C VAL A 258 -26.64 -21.59 13.83
N GLY A 259 -26.30 -21.29 15.10
CA GLY A 259 -25.66 -22.24 16.03
C GLY A 259 -24.13 -22.19 16.04
N LYS A 260 -23.46 -21.09 15.64
CA LYS A 260 -22.00 -20.92 15.69
C LYS A 260 -21.41 -21.20 17.07
N SER A 261 -21.94 -20.54 18.10
CA SER A 261 -21.44 -20.67 19.48
C SER A 261 -21.64 -22.09 20.03
N CYS A 262 -22.71 -22.78 19.63
CA CYS A 262 -22.93 -24.18 19.98
C CYS A 262 -21.92 -25.09 19.25
N LEU A 263 -21.64 -24.80 17.99
CA LEU A 263 -20.64 -25.53 17.21
C LEU A 263 -19.24 -25.36 17.82
N LEU A 264 -18.85 -24.14 18.18
CA LEU A 264 -17.59 -23.90 18.85
C LEU A 264 -17.48 -24.66 20.19
N GLY A 265 -18.55 -24.67 20.98
CA GLY A 265 -18.61 -25.47 22.23
C GLY A 265 -18.45 -26.96 21.97
N ALA A 266 -19.11 -27.52 20.93
CA ALA A 266 -19.00 -28.93 20.57
C ALA A 266 -17.57 -29.28 20.07
N LEU A 267 -16.93 -28.41 19.31
CA LEU A 267 -15.52 -28.58 18.90
C LEU A 267 -14.55 -28.58 20.09
N ARG A 268 -14.89 -27.88 21.17
CA ARG A 268 -14.11 -27.83 22.44
C ARG A 268 -14.46 -28.94 23.43
N GLU A 269 -15.53 -29.69 23.16
CA GLU A 269 -16.11 -30.68 24.10
C GLU A 269 -16.65 -30.05 25.40
N ASP A 270 -17.13 -28.79 25.29
CA ASP A 270 -17.76 -28.08 26.40
C ASP A 270 -19.11 -28.77 26.75
N GLU A 271 -19.53 -28.66 28.02
CA GLU A 271 -20.86 -29.14 28.43
C GLU A 271 -21.97 -28.40 27.64
N TRP A 272 -22.98 -29.16 27.24
CA TRP A 272 -24.14 -28.63 26.54
C TRP A 272 -25.00 -27.75 27.45
N LEU A 273 -25.22 -26.51 26.98
CA LEU A 273 -26.09 -25.54 27.66
C LEU A 273 -27.37 -25.33 26.84
N GLU A 274 -28.53 -25.69 27.41
CA GLU A 274 -29.80 -25.30 26.83
C GLU A 274 -30.06 -23.79 27.06
N ASN A 275 -30.52 -23.08 26.02
CA ASN A 275 -30.75 -21.63 26.03
C ASN A 275 -29.44 -20.79 26.17
N ARG A 276 -28.41 -21.17 25.41
CA ARG A 276 -27.20 -20.35 25.32
C ARG A 276 -27.56 -18.94 24.82
N LEU A 277 -27.05 -17.90 25.49
CA LEU A 277 -27.29 -16.51 25.13
C LEU A 277 -26.64 -16.19 23.78
N THR A 278 -27.24 -15.25 23.03
CA THR A 278 -26.68 -14.75 21.76
C THR A 278 -25.33 -14.10 21.99
N THR A 279 -24.35 -14.39 21.12
CA THR A 279 -23.02 -13.77 21.15
C THR A 279 -23.12 -12.32 20.71
N HIS A 280 -22.76 -11.39 21.57
CA HIS A 280 -22.63 -9.96 21.27
C HIS A 280 -21.19 -9.63 20.95
N GLY A 281 -20.93 -9.07 19.75
CA GLY A 281 -19.61 -8.78 19.28
C GLY A 281 -18.81 -10.02 18.87
N ILE A 282 -17.71 -10.33 19.53
CA ILE A 282 -16.79 -11.43 19.21
C ILE A 282 -16.45 -12.19 20.50
N GLU A 283 -16.45 -13.51 20.43
CA GLU A 283 -15.95 -14.38 21.49
C GLU A 283 -14.77 -15.22 20.96
N ILE A 284 -13.65 -15.24 21.70
CA ILE A 284 -12.45 -16.01 21.30
C ILE A 284 -12.21 -17.10 22.33
N LYS A 285 -12.13 -18.36 21.84
CA LYS A 285 -11.88 -19.54 22.70
C LYS A 285 -10.91 -20.49 22.03
N PRO A 286 -9.96 -21.10 22.76
CA PRO A 286 -9.04 -22.08 22.19
C PRO A 286 -9.77 -23.39 21.83
N VAL A 287 -9.41 -23.97 20.69
CA VAL A 287 -9.84 -25.28 20.22
C VAL A 287 -8.59 -26.10 19.91
N ILE A 288 -8.46 -27.28 20.46
CA ILE A 288 -7.34 -28.17 20.19
C ILE A 288 -7.80 -29.26 19.24
N VAL A 289 -7.04 -29.48 18.16
CA VAL A 289 -7.26 -30.55 17.21
C VAL A 289 -5.95 -31.30 16.97
N THR A 290 -6.02 -32.62 16.68
CA THR A 290 -4.85 -33.45 16.40
C THR A 290 -4.86 -33.84 14.94
N HIS A 291 -3.76 -33.63 14.23
CA HIS A 291 -3.64 -34.08 12.84
C HIS A 291 -3.61 -35.62 12.76
N PRO A 292 -4.46 -36.23 11.93
CA PRO A 292 -4.65 -37.68 11.96
C PRO A 292 -3.39 -38.48 11.58
N ASP A 293 -2.61 -38.01 10.61
CA ASP A 293 -1.46 -38.76 10.08
C ASP A 293 -0.16 -38.47 10.84
N THR A 294 0.04 -37.27 11.34
CA THR A 294 1.30 -36.84 11.98
C THR A 294 1.23 -36.86 13.52
N ASN A 295 0.02 -37.01 14.08
CA ASN A 295 -0.24 -36.92 15.53
C ASN A 295 0.19 -35.60 16.17
N ILE A 296 0.39 -34.54 15.37
CA ILE A 296 0.76 -33.20 15.84
C ILE A 296 -0.49 -32.54 16.41
N GLU A 297 -0.37 -32.04 17.62
CA GLU A 297 -1.41 -31.20 18.25
C GLU A 297 -1.35 -29.80 17.69
N ILE A 298 -2.50 -29.27 17.22
CA ILE A 298 -2.68 -27.96 16.64
C ILE A 298 -3.60 -27.14 17.54
N SER A 299 -3.10 -26.01 18.01
CA SER A 299 -3.87 -25.04 18.81
C SER A 299 -4.55 -24.04 17.89
N LEU A 300 -5.87 -24.00 17.92
CA LEU A 300 -6.68 -23.07 17.13
C LEU A 300 -7.33 -22.02 18.02
N ASN A 301 -7.18 -20.77 17.66
CA ASN A 301 -7.94 -19.66 18.27
C ASN A 301 -9.30 -19.59 17.57
N GLY A 302 -10.34 -20.14 18.19
CA GLY A 302 -11.71 -20.14 17.66
C GLY A 302 -12.40 -18.80 17.88
N TRP A 303 -12.73 -18.10 16.81
CA TRP A 303 -13.40 -16.81 16.80
C TRP A 303 -14.88 -17.00 16.45
N ASP A 304 -15.77 -16.76 17.41
CA ASP A 304 -17.21 -16.79 17.24
C ASP A 304 -17.76 -15.37 17.11
N PHE A 305 -18.21 -15.03 15.90
CA PHE A 305 -18.75 -13.69 15.59
C PHE A 305 -20.25 -13.62 15.80
N GLY A 306 -20.73 -12.56 16.46
CA GLY A 306 -22.17 -12.25 16.57
C GLY A 306 -22.81 -12.17 15.20
N GLY A 307 -23.89 -12.92 14.94
CA GLY A 307 -24.47 -13.07 13.62
C GLY A 307 -25.45 -11.96 13.20
N GLN A 308 -25.64 -10.91 14.00
CA GLN A 308 -26.55 -9.82 13.65
C GLN A 308 -25.96 -8.92 12.55
N PRO A 309 -26.79 -8.42 11.60
CA PRO A 309 -26.30 -7.59 10.48
C PRO A 309 -25.49 -6.35 10.91
N VAL A 310 -25.81 -5.78 12.07
CA VAL A 310 -25.11 -4.59 12.62
C VAL A 310 -23.62 -4.85 12.91
N TYR A 311 -23.23 -6.09 13.15
CA TYR A 311 -21.83 -6.45 13.42
C TYR A 311 -21.01 -6.77 12.16
N ARG A 312 -21.63 -6.95 10.99
CA ARG A 312 -20.93 -7.38 9.76
C ARG A 312 -19.76 -6.46 9.40
N SER A 313 -19.93 -5.14 9.53
CA SER A 313 -18.87 -4.16 9.27
C SER A 313 -17.74 -4.18 10.31
N THR A 314 -18.05 -4.52 11.57
CA THR A 314 -17.05 -4.66 12.62
C THR A 314 -16.29 -5.99 12.52
N HIS A 315 -16.89 -7.04 11.97
CA HIS A 315 -16.21 -8.33 11.74
C HIS A 315 -15.01 -8.17 10.83
N GLN A 316 -15.10 -7.32 9.81
CA GLN A 316 -14.02 -7.06 8.85
C GLN A 316 -12.75 -6.51 9.49
N LEU A 317 -12.83 -5.89 10.67
CA LEU A 317 -11.67 -5.37 11.40
C LEU A 317 -10.76 -6.48 11.94
N PHE A 318 -11.28 -7.71 12.04
CA PHE A 318 -10.61 -8.85 12.66
C PHE A 318 -10.26 -9.97 11.66
N PHE A 319 -10.67 -9.84 10.39
CA PHE A 319 -10.24 -10.72 9.31
C PHE A 319 -8.81 -10.30 8.93
N SER A 320 -7.84 -10.84 9.64
CA SER A 320 -6.42 -10.63 9.35
C SER A 320 -5.68 -11.93 9.58
N ALA A 321 -4.80 -12.30 8.68
CA ALA A 321 -4.00 -13.51 8.62
C ALA A 321 -4.73 -14.79 8.15
N PRO A 322 -4.00 -15.73 7.54
CA PRO A 322 -4.53 -17.01 7.10
C PRO A 322 -5.26 -17.74 8.22
N ALA A 323 -6.45 -18.26 7.92
CA ALA A 323 -7.32 -18.91 8.88
C ALA A 323 -8.09 -20.07 8.25
N VAL A 324 -8.57 -20.99 9.08
CA VAL A 324 -9.62 -21.95 8.69
C VAL A 324 -10.97 -21.27 8.89
N TYR A 325 -11.74 -21.11 7.83
CA TYR A 325 -13.07 -20.47 7.90
C TYR A 325 -14.17 -21.52 7.94
N LEU A 326 -15.09 -21.41 8.89
CA LEU A 326 -16.31 -22.18 8.94
C LEU A 326 -17.49 -21.26 8.57
N VAL A 327 -18.05 -21.44 7.38
CA VAL A 327 -19.31 -20.79 6.98
C VAL A 327 -20.47 -21.62 7.50
N VAL A 328 -21.10 -21.14 8.56
CA VAL A 328 -22.13 -21.84 9.32
C VAL A 328 -23.53 -21.39 8.91
N TRP A 329 -24.40 -22.33 8.58
CA TRP A 329 -25.77 -22.07 8.18
C TRP A 329 -26.76 -23.09 8.73
N LYS A 330 -28.06 -22.78 8.64
CA LYS A 330 -29.12 -23.62 9.21
C LYS A 330 -30.09 -24.11 8.12
N PRO A 331 -30.08 -25.39 7.79
CA PRO A 331 -30.85 -25.96 6.67
C PRO A 331 -32.35 -25.70 6.73
N ARG A 332 -32.94 -25.57 7.94
CA ARG A 332 -34.38 -25.36 8.12
C ARG A 332 -34.90 -24.03 7.56
N GLU A 333 -34.03 -23.05 7.41
CA GLU A 333 -34.35 -21.71 6.89
C GLU A 333 -34.22 -21.63 5.36
N GLY A 334 -33.64 -22.68 4.74
CA GLY A 334 -33.39 -22.77 3.32
C GLY A 334 -32.05 -22.14 2.91
N PRO A 335 -31.50 -22.53 1.72
CA PRO A 335 -30.19 -22.09 1.25
C PRO A 335 -30.07 -20.58 1.00
N GLN A 336 -31.16 -19.93 0.62
CA GLN A 336 -31.20 -18.49 0.34
C GLN A 336 -31.13 -17.63 1.61
N GLN A 337 -31.70 -18.09 2.73
CA GLN A 337 -31.66 -17.39 4.00
C GLN A 337 -30.34 -17.56 4.75
N GLY A 338 -29.54 -18.57 4.41
CA GLY A 338 -28.22 -18.81 5.03
C GLY A 338 -27.13 -17.90 4.52
N PHE A 339 -27.34 -17.15 3.46
CA PHE A 339 -26.36 -16.24 2.83
C PHE A 339 -25.00 -16.88 2.63
N VAL A 340 -24.92 -18.18 2.36
CA VAL A 340 -23.64 -18.92 2.29
C VAL A 340 -22.74 -18.39 1.20
N LYS A 341 -23.30 -18.06 0.01
CA LYS A 341 -22.56 -17.54 -1.12
C LYS A 341 -22.01 -16.14 -0.82
N GLU A 342 -22.80 -15.31 -0.15
CA GLU A 342 -22.44 -13.96 0.26
C GLU A 342 -21.31 -14.00 1.30
N TRP A 343 -21.36 -14.92 2.28
CA TRP A 343 -20.29 -15.10 3.25
C TRP A 343 -19.00 -15.62 2.61
N ILE A 344 -19.08 -16.58 1.70
CA ILE A 344 -17.90 -17.06 0.95
C ILE A 344 -17.31 -15.93 0.10
N THR A 345 -18.16 -15.14 -0.55
CA THR A 345 -17.73 -13.97 -1.33
C THR A 345 -17.00 -12.96 -0.43
N LEU A 346 -17.55 -12.63 0.73
CA LEU A 346 -16.95 -11.70 1.69
C LEU A 346 -15.58 -12.19 2.19
N ILE A 347 -15.46 -13.49 2.50
CA ILE A 347 -14.19 -14.07 2.93
C ILE A 347 -13.16 -13.96 1.79
N LYS A 348 -13.54 -14.39 0.59
CA LYS A 348 -12.63 -14.40 -0.56
C LYS A 348 -12.15 -13.01 -0.98
N HIS A 349 -12.97 -11.99 -0.77
CA HIS A 349 -12.58 -10.60 -1.01
C HIS A 349 -11.52 -10.10 -0.01
N ARG A 350 -11.47 -10.69 1.20
CA ARG A 350 -10.49 -10.32 2.24
C ARG A 350 -9.26 -11.22 2.23
N GLU A 351 -9.46 -12.47 1.90
CA GLU A 351 -8.46 -13.52 1.90
C GLU A 351 -8.64 -14.35 0.60
N PRO A 352 -8.00 -13.96 -0.50
CA PRO A 352 -8.13 -14.64 -1.80
C PRO A 352 -7.79 -16.13 -1.72
N ASP A 353 -6.83 -16.51 -0.87
CA ASP A 353 -6.36 -17.89 -0.64
C ASP A 353 -7.08 -18.60 0.52
N ALA A 354 -8.21 -18.04 0.99
CA ALA A 354 -8.96 -18.57 2.12
C ALA A 354 -9.32 -20.05 1.95
N LYS A 355 -9.22 -20.80 3.05
CA LYS A 355 -9.62 -22.22 3.15
C LYS A 355 -10.92 -22.31 3.92
N ILE A 356 -11.99 -22.71 3.23
CA ILE A 356 -13.36 -22.64 3.74
C ILE A 356 -13.96 -24.05 3.86
N LEU A 357 -14.58 -24.33 5.01
CA LEU A 357 -15.45 -25.46 5.24
C LEU A 357 -16.89 -24.95 5.45
N VAL A 358 -17.85 -25.47 4.71
CA VAL A 358 -19.25 -25.09 4.83
C VAL A 358 -19.96 -26.06 5.77
N VAL A 359 -20.56 -25.53 6.85
CA VAL A 359 -21.09 -26.34 7.94
C VAL A 359 -22.58 -26.08 8.13
N ALA A 360 -23.41 -27.07 7.87
CA ALA A 360 -24.81 -27.10 8.18
C ALA A 360 -25.05 -27.59 9.61
N THR A 361 -25.70 -26.79 10.44
CA THR A 361 -26.03 -27.15 11.82
C THR A 361 -27.44 -27.73 11.92
N HIS A 362 -27.84 -28.24 13.13
CA HIS A 362 -29.17 -28.80 13.43
C HIS A 362 -29.54 -30.03 12.60
N GLY A 363 -28.57 -30.76 12.09
CA GLY A 363 -28.78 -31.98 11.34
C GLY A 363 -27.56 -32.88 11.41
N GLY A 364 -27.75 -34.18 11.39
CA GLY A 364 -26.69 -35.15 11.36
C GLY A 364 -26.75 -36.03 10.12
N PRO A 365 -25.73 -36.87 9.87
CA PRO A 365 -25.78 -37.86 8.80
C PRO A 365 -27.05 -38.72 8.86
N GLY A 366 -27.75 -38.84 7.74
CA GLY A 366 -28.98 -39.64 7.63
C GLY A 366 -30.31 -38.88 7.81
N GLN A 367 -30.32 -37.60 8.17
CA GLN A 367 -31.54 -36.79 8.15
C GLN A 367 -31.74 -36.12 6.77
N ARG A 368 -32.94 -36.32 6.18
CA ARG A 368 -33.31 -35.59 4.95
C ARG A 368 -33.53 -34.10 5.31
N GLN A 369 -32.62 -33.27 4.87
CA GLN A 369 -32.66 -31.82 5.04
C GLN A 369 -32.44 -31.11 3.70
N PRO A 370 -33.00 -29.88 3.50
CA PRO A 370 -32.59 -29.05 2.38
C PRO A 370 -31.07 -28.90 2.38
N ASP A 371 -30.45 -29.06 1.22
CA ASP A 371 -29.02 -28.85 1.04
C ASP A 371 -28.79 -27.69 0.04
N ILE A 372 -27.58 -27.16 0.09
CA ILE A 372 -27.11 -26.16 -0.87
C ILE A 372 -26.59 -26.86 -2.13
N ASP A 373 -26.64 -26.18 -3.26
CA ASP A 373 -26.04 -26.68 -4.50
C ASP A 373 -24.51 -26.59 -4.37
N ARG A 374 -23.92 -27.73 -4.01
CA ARG A 374 -22.47 -27.86 -3.79
C ARG A 374 -21.69 -27.66 -5.08
N GLN A 375 -22.25 -28.13 -6.22
CA GLN A 375 -21.60 -27.99 -7.52
C GLN A 375 -21.56 -26.53 -7.93
N GLU A 376 -22.66 -25.78 -7.78
CA GLU A 376 -22.69 -24.34 -8.05
C GLU A 376 -21.64 -23.56 -7.21
N ILE A 377 -21.48 -23.96 -5.92
CA ILE A 377 -20.49 -23.32 -5.03
C ILE A 377 -19.05 -23.63 -5.53
N HIS A 378 -18.76 -24.89 -5.87
CA HIS A 378 -17.45 -25.24 -6.40
C HIS A 378 -17.15 -24.58 -7.75
N ASP A 379 -18.13 -24.52 -8.64
CA ASP A 379 -17.98 -23.86 -9.95
C ASP A 379 -17.73 -22.35 -9.80
N ARG A 380 -18.36 -21.73 -8.79
CA ARG A 380 -18.24 -20.28 -8.55
C ARG A 380 -16.96 -19.90 -7.81
N PHE A 381 -16.56 -20.65 -6.79
CA PHE A 381 -15.50 -20.26 -5.85
C PHE A 381 -14.22 -21.10 -5.95
N GLY A 382 -14.28 -22.23 -6.61
CA GLY A 382 -13.18 -23.21 -6.75
C GLY A 382 -13.13 -24.24 -5.62
N SER A 383 -12.73 -25.45 -5.96
CA SER A 383 -12.52 -26.57 -5.02
C SER A 383 -11.32 -26.34 -4.10
N ASP A 384 -10.37 -25.50 -4.49
CA ASP A 384 -9.21 -25.14 -3.67
C ASP A 384 -9.54 -24.13 -2.56
N THR A 385 -10.67 -23.44 -2.70
CA THR A 385 -11.19 -22.49 -1.71
C THR A 385 -12.18 -23.20 -0.77
N VAL A 386 -13.22 -23.85 -1.33
CA VAL A 386 -14.23 -24.55 -0.53
C VAL A 386 -13.85 -26.03 -0.49
N LEU A 387 -13.25 -26.44 0.62
CA LEU A 387 -12.62 -27.76 0.77
C LEU A 387 -13.59 -28.86 1.20
N GLY A 388 -14.77 -28.50 1.72
CA GLY A 388 -15.73 -29.52 2.15
C GLY A 388 -17.04 -28.95 2.67
N PHE A 389 -18.03 -29.86 2.73
CA PHE A 389 -19.38 -29.60 3.22
C PHE A 389 -19.75 -30.60 4.30
N PHE A 390 -20.16 -30.12 5.48
CA PHE A 390 -20.41 -30.91 6.66
C PHE A 390 -21.82 -30.68 7.19
N HIS A 391 -22.46 -31.76 7.66
CA HIS A 391 -23.72 -31.68 8.39
C HIS A 391 -23.46 -32.17 9.82
N VAL A 392 -23.67 -31.25 10.78
CA VAL A 392 -23.35 -31.55 12.18
C VAL A 392 -24.53 -31.29 13.12
N ASN A 393 -24.55 -32.03 14.23
CA ASN A 393 -25.41 -31.72 15.35
C ASN A 393 -24.55 -31.46 16.59
N SER A 394 -24.55 -30.21 17.06
CA SER A 394 -23.80 -29.79 18.24
C SER A 394 -24.45 -30.23 19.55
N LYS A 395 -25.74 -30.65 19.53
CA LYS A 395 -26.43 -31.20 20.70
C LYS A 395 -26.02 -32.67 20.85
N PRO A 396 -25.47 -33.09 22.01
CA PRO A 396 -25.09 -34.49 22.24
C PRO A 396 -26.35 -35.42 22.23
N ASP A 397 -26.15 -36.60 21.76
CA ASP A 397 -27.15 -37.69 21.79
C ASP A 397 -27.21 -38.38 23.17
N SER A 398 -27.98 -39.48 23.28
CA SER A 398 -28.10 -40.25 24.51
C SER A 398 -26.80 -40.95 24.95
N GLN A 399 -25.79 -41.03 24.07
CA GLN A 399 -24.47 -41.59 24.36
C GLN A 399 -23.42 -40.47 24.60
N ASN A 400 -23.85 -39.23 24.74
CA ASN A 400 -23.01 -38.02 24.89
C ASN A 400 -22.11 -37.77 23.67
N SER A 401 -22.51 -38.20 22.48
CA SER A 401 -21.79 -37.99 21.22
C SER A 401 -22.45 -36.93 20.34
N CYS A 402 -21.64 -36.01 19.79
CA CYS A 402 -22.10 -34.98 18.85
C CYS A 402 -21.89 -35.48 17.42
N ASN A 403 -22.95 -35.66 16.67
CA ASN A 403 -22.93 -36.26 15.34
C ASN A 403 -22.23 -35.35 14.31
N GLY A 404 -21.25 -35.88 13.55
CA GLY A 404 -20.47 -35.18 12.51
C GLY A 404 -19.34 -34.27 13.04
N ILE A 405 -19.21 -34.11 14.36
CA ILE A 405 -18.19 -33.22 14.95
C ILE A 405 -16.78 -33.83 14.80
N ALA A 406 -16.62 -35.14 14.95
CA ALA A 406 -15.31 -35.80 14.82
C ALA A 406 -14.75 -35.68 13.38
N GLU A 407 -15.60 -35.89 12.37
CA GLU A 407 -15.24 -35.72 10.95
C GLU A 407 -14.87 -34.28 10.65
N LEU A 408 -15.63 -33.31 11.18
CA LEU A 408 -15.33 -31.89 11.04
C LEU A 408 -14.00 -31.52 11.73
N LYS A 409 -13.70 -32.04 12.93
CA LYS A 409 -12.41 -31.85 13.62
C LYS A 409 -11.24 -32.35 12.77
N THR A 410 -11.38 -33.53 12.18
CA THR A 410 -10.37 -34.10 11.28
C THR A 410 -10.14 -33.21 10.05
N ALA A 411 -11.22 -32.72 9.42
CA ALA A 411 -11.12 -31.82 8.29
C ALA A 411 -10.47 -30.47 8.68
N ILE A 412 -10.84 -29.91 9.83
CA ILE A 412 -10.22 -28.69 10.36
C ILE A 412 -8.72 -28.90 10.59
N ALA A 413 -8.30 -30.04 11.17
CA ALA A 413 -6.90 -30.35 11.41
C ALA A 413 -6.09 -30.46 10.12
N ASN A 414 -6.62 -31.13 9.10
CA ASN A 414 -5.98 -31.25 7.78
C ASN A 414 -5.83 -29.88 7.10
N VAL A 415 -6.88 -29.05 7.14
CA VAL A 415 -6.83 -27.72 6.57
C VAL A 415 -5.84 -26.83 7.34
N ALA A 416 -5.89 -26.84 8.66
CA ALA A 416 -4.97 -26.08 9.51
C ALA A 416 -3.51 -26.45 9.26
N ALA A 417 -3.21 -27.74 9.14
CA ALA A 417 -1.86 -28.24 8.84
C ALA A 417 -1.33 -27.76 7.47
N SER A 418 -2.23 -27.46 6.52
CA SER A 418 -1.87 -26.93 5.19
C SER A 418 -1.63 -25.41 5.16
N LEU A 419 -1.95 -24.68 6.23
CA LEU A 419 -1.78 -23.23 6.30
C LEU A 419 -0.30 -22.84 6.30
N PRO A 420 0.08 -21.72 5.68
CA PRO A 420 1.47 -21.25 5.63
C PRO A 420 2.11 -21.01 7.00
N GLU A 421 1.28 -20.78 8.03
CA GLU A 421 1.73 -20.48 9.39
C GLU A 421 2.09 -21.70 10.21
N MET A 422 1.68 -22.87 9.77
CA MET A 422 1.88 -24.11 10.52
C MET A 422 3.34 -24.56 10.50
N GLY A 423 3.88 -24.92 11.68
CA GLY A 423 5.28 -25.33 11.82
C GLY A 423 6.29 -24.16 11.73
N ARG A 424 5.84 -22.91 11.79
CA ARG A 424 6.75 -21.77 11.73
C ARG A 424 7.62 -21.66 12.98
N SER A 425 8.87 -21.24 12.79
CA SER A 425 9.79 -20.92 13.87
C SER A 425 9.70 -19.45 14.27
N VAL A 426 9.55 -19.19 15.56
CA VAL A 426 9.51 -17.84 16.13
C VAL A 426 10.49 -17.68 17.28
N PRO A 427 10.93 -16.45 17.63
CA PRO A 427 11.76 -16.21 18.80
C PRO A 427 11.12 -16.74 20.08
N ALA A 428 11.80 -17.62 20.80
CA ALA A 428 11.26 -18.27 22.00
C ALA A 428 10.91 -17.27 23.11
N LYS A 429 11.71 -16.21 23.29
CA LYS A 429 11.45 -15.15 24.26
C LYS A 429 10.13 -14.41 23.94
N TRP A 430 9.89 -14.13 22.67
CA TRP A 430 8.67 -13.45 22.21
C TRP A 430 7.42 -14.28 22.46
N GLN A 431 7.50 -15.59 22.18
CA GLN A 431 6.37 -16.48 22.42
C GLN A 431 6.05 -16.58 23.93
N ARG A 432 7.08 -16.69 24.78
CA ARG A 432 6.88 -16.70 26.24
C ARG A 432 6.20 -15.44 26.75
N VAL A 433 6.62 -14.26 26.28
CA VAL A 433 5.96 -12.99 26.64
C VAL A 433 4.55 -12.94 26.10
N ARG A 434 4.31 -13.39 24.87
CA ARG A 434 2.98 -13.49 24.25
C ARG A 434 2.03 -14.32 25.10
N GLU A 435 2.46 -15.50 25.55
CA GLU A 435 1.67 -16.38 26.43
C GLU A 435 1.33 -15.71 27.77
N ILE A 436 2.28 -15.02 28.38
CA ILE A 436 2.06 -14.29 29.64
C ILE A 436 1.03 -13.17 29.44
N LEU A 437 1.10 -12.44 28.33
CA LEU A 437 0.15 -11.38 28.01
C LEU A 437 -1.26 -11.94 27.71
N GLN A 438 -1.35 -13.06 27.00
CA GLN A 438 -2.63 -13.72 26.67
C GLN A 438 -3.31 -14.33 27.88
N THR A 439 -2.53 -14.93 28.80
CA THR A 439 -3.05 -15.54 30.03
C THR A 439 -3.31 -14.53 31.16
N ASN A 440 -2.98 -13.27 30.96
CA ASN A 440 -3.21 -12.22 31.95
C ASN A 440 -4.72 -12.03 32.18
N ASP A 441 -5.13 -11.94 33.45
CA ASP A 441 -6.53 -11.72 33.83
C ASP A 441 -7.06 -10.37 33.35
N LYS A 442 -6.19 -9.35 33.28
CA LYS A 442 -6.55 -8.02 32.84
C LYS A 442 -6.79 -7.97 31.32
N ALA A 443 -7.79 -7.21 30.89
CA ALA A 443 -8.08 -7.00 29.48
C ALA A 443 -7.11 -6.02 28.81
N TYR A 444 -6.42 -5.20 29.58
CA TYR A 444 -5.43 -4.22 29.12
C TYR A 444 -4.35 -3.98 30.19
N LEU A 445 -3.20 -3.50 29.76
CA LEU A 445 -2.12 -3.03 30.64
C LEU A 445 -1.60 -1.66 30.19
N PRO A 446 -1.08 -0.83 31.11
CA PRO A 446 -0.24 0.31 30.75
C PRO A 446 0.97 -0.15 29.92
N TYR A 447 1.37 0.65 28.94
CA TYR A 447 2.52 0.34 28.08
C TYR A 447 3.80 0.02 28.88
N ASN A 448 4.08 0.82 29.93
CA ASN A 448 5.26 0.61 30.76
C ASN A 448 5.24 -0.73 31.52
N ASP A 449 4.07 -1.21 31.92
CA ASP A 449 3.93 -2.51 32.61
C ASP A 449 4.27 -3.65 31.63
N VAL A 450 3.87 -3.50 30.34
CA VAL A 450 4.21 -4.48 29.29
C VAL A 450 5.72 -4.46 29.00
N LEU A 451 6.35 -3.28 28.93
CA LEU A 451 7.80 -3.19 28.80
C LEU A 451 8.53 -3.85 29.99
N ALA A 452 8.02 -3.68 31.20
CA ALA A 452 8.61 -4.34 32.36
C ALA A 452 8.52 -5.88 32.27
N ILE A 453 7.40 -6.42 31.78
CA ILE A 453 7.26 -7.87 31.48
C ILE A 453 8.27 -8.30 30.41
N CYS A 454 8.40 -7.56 29.32
CA CYS A 454 9.39 -7.84 28.28
C CYS A 454 10.81 -7.90 28.85
N THR A 455 11.21 -6.89 29.63
CA THR A 455 12.54 -6.81 30.24
C THR A 455 12.81 -7.97 31.22
N GLN A 456 11.82 -8.36 32.04
CA GLN A 456 11.93 -9.51 32.95
C GLN A 456 12.19 -10.84 32.19
N HIS A 457 11.77 -10.93 30.95
CA HIS A 457 11.96 -12.12 30.10
C HIS A 457 13.11 -11.98 29.09
N GLY A 458 13.99 -10.99 29.30
CA GLY A 458 15.22 -10.81 28.52
C GLY A 458 15.00 -10.22 27.13
N ILE A 459 13.95 -9.43 26.93
CA ILE A 459 13.69 -8.62 25.75
C ILE A 459 13.99 -7.17 26.13
N ASP A 460 14.97 -6.54 25.50
CA ASP A 460 15.29 -5.13 25.73
C ASP A 460 14.20 -4.20 25.16
N ASN A 461 14.29 -2.90 25.46
CA ASN A 461 13.26 -1.95 25.10
C ASN A 461 13.04 -1.82 23.58
N GLU A 462 14.11 -1.92 22.79
CA GLU A 462 14.03 -1.80 21.33
C GLU A 462 13.35 -3.03 20.71
N GLN A 463 13.76 -4.22 21.14
CA GLN A 463 13.13 -5.48 20.77
C GLN A 463 11.67 -5.56 21.26
N ALA A 464 11.36 -4.98 22.44
CA ALA A 464 10.01 -4.95 22.99
C ALA A 464 9.07 -4.08 22.14
N GLU A 465 9.52 -2.94 21.65
CA GLU A 465 8.73 -2.14 20.69
C GLU A 465 8.44 -2.91 19.42
N LEU A 466 9.44 -3.58 18.85
CA LEU A 466 9.23 -4.40 17.64
C LEU A 466 8.27 -5.56 17.92
N PHE A 467 8.46 -6.28 19.03
CA PHE A 467 7.56 -7.35 19.46
C PHE A 467 6.10 -6.88 19.55
N LEU A 468 5.86 -5.70 20.16
CA LEU A 468 4.52 -5.15 20.30
C LEU A 468 3.92 -4.76 18.97
N ARG A 469 4.72 -4.18 18.05
CA ARG A 469 4.26 -3.85 16.68
C ARG A 469 3.87 -5.09 15.90
N ILE A 470 4.71 -6.12 15.91
CA ILE A 470 4.43 -7.40 15.24
C ILE A 470 3.21 -8.07 15.87
N SER A 471 3.13 -8.12 17.21
CA SER A 471 1.98 -8.71 17.90
C SER A 471 0.67 -7.96 17.63
N HIS A 472 0.73 -6.64 17.39
CA HIS A 472 -0.42 -5.85 16.95
C HIS A 472 -0.86 -6.22 15.53
N VAL A 473 0.07 -6.27 14.58
CA VAL A 473 -0.21 -6.63 13.18
C VAL A 473 -0.83 -8.04 13.09
N LEU A 474 -0.33 -8.98 13.90
CA LEU A 474 -0.85 -10.35 13.97
C LEU A 474 -2.18 -10.48 14.74
N GLY A 475 -2.67 -9.40 15.36
CA GLY A 475 -3.93 -9.39 16.09
C GLY A 475 -3.89 -10.07 17.45
N HIS A 476 -2.71 -10.34 18.01
CA HIS A 476 -2.57 -10.90 19.37
C HIS A 476 -2.90 -9.88 20.44
N ILE A 477 -2.55 -8.61 20.18
CA ILE A 477 -2.83 -7.45 21.05
C ILE A 477 -3.25 -6.27 20.17
N ILE A 478 -3.76 -5.19 20.80
CA ILE A 478 -3.99 -3.92 20.11
C ILE A 478 -3.12 -2.85 20.78
N HIS A 479 -2.22 -2.23 20.01
CA HIS A 479 -1.36 -1.14 20.46
C HIS A 479 -1.11 -0.12 19.35
N TYR A 480 -1.54 1.11 19.54
CA TYR A 480 -1.39 2.22 18.58
C TYR A 480 -0.25 3.13 19.02
N HIS A 481 1.01 2.73 18.80
CA HIS A 481 2.22 3.43 19.23
C HIS A 481 2.37 4.85 18.67
N TYR A 482 1.74 5.14 17.53
CA TYR A 482 1.78 6.43 16.85
C TYR A 482 0.64 7.39 17.25
N ASP A 483 -0.29 6.96 18.10
CA ASP A 483 -1.42 7.80 18.57
C ASP A 483 -1.11 8.36 19.95
N SER A 484 -1.22 9.69 20.11
CA SER A 484 -0.84 10.37 21.35
C SER A 484 -1.63 9.92 22.59
N ILE A 485 -2.87 9.49 22.40
CA ILE A 485 -3.76 9.01 23.48
C ILE A 485 -3.62 7.49 23.66
N LEU A 486 -3.57 6.74 22.55
CA LEU A 486 -3.64 5.28 22.57
C LEU A 486 -2.29 4.60 22.82
N ARG A 487 -1.15 5.29 22.61
CA ARG A 487 0.20 4.71 22.77
C ARG A 487 0.53 4.24 24.18
N ASN A 488 -0.14 4.79 25.20
CA ASN A 488 0.15 4.49 26.60
C ASN A 488 -0.58 3.25 27.14
N ILE A 489 -1.38 2.59 26.27
CA ILE A 489 -2.18 1.44 26.66
C ILE A 489 -2.01 0.30 25.64
N VAL A 490 -1.89 -0.92 26.16
CA VAL A 490 -1.87 -2.15 25.36
C VAL A 490 -3.09 -2.98 25.73
N ILE A 491 -3.97 -3.24 24.75
CA ILE A 491 -5.17 -4.07 24.91
C ILE A 491 -4.76 -5.52 24.65
N LEU A 492 -4.89 -6.36 25.67
CA LEU A 492 -4.51 -7.78 25.64
C LEU A 492 -5.63 -8.68 25.13
N LYS A 493 -6.88 -8.27 25.30
CA LYS A 493 -8.07 -9.03 24.91
C LYS A 493 -8.87 -8.23 23.87
N PRO A 494 -8.64 -8.42 22.56
CA PRO A 494 -9.35 -7.68 21.51
C PRO A 494 -10.89 -7.80 21.58
N ASN A 495 -11.39 -8.98 22.00
CA ASN A 495 -12.81 -9.21 22.21
C ASN A 495 -13.45 -8.28 23.26
N TRP A 496 -12.70 -7.88 24.28
CA TRP A 496 -13.17 -6.94 25.30
C TRP A 496 -13.47 -5.56 24.71
N LEU A 497 -12.63 -5.09 23.76
CA LEU A 497 -12.88 -3.85 23.02
C LEU A 497 -14.08 -3.99 22.05
N ALA A 498 -14.18 -5.13 21.36
CA ALA A 498 -15.27 -5.39 20.44
C ALA A 498 -16.64 -5.39 21.17
N LYS A 499 -16.69 -5.92 22.40
CA LYS A 499 -17.88 -5.85 23.27
C LYS A 499 -18.22 -4.41 23.64
N ALA A 500 -17.25 -3.57 24.01
CA ALA A 500 -17.49 -2.17 24.36
C ALA A 500 -18.16 -1.40 23.20
N ILE A 501 -17.74 -1.66 21.97
CA ILE A 501 -18.35 -1.10 20.75
C ILE A 501 -19.74 -1.71 20.54
N GLY A 502 -19.86 -3.04 20.69
CA GLY A 502 -21.11 -3.76 20.53
C GLY A 502 -22.24 -3.23 21.43
N PHE A 503 -21.94 -2.85 22.68
CA PHE A 503 -22.95 -2.28 23.59
C PHE A 503 -23.58 -1.00 23.04
N VAL A 504 -22.79 -0.16 22.36
CA VAL A 504 -23.29 1.07 21.74
C VAL A 504 -24.18 0.76 20.51
N LEU A 505 -23.77 -0.23 19.72
CA LEU A 505 -24.52 -0.65 18.52
C LEU A 505 -25.86 -1.32 18.87
N ASP A 506 -25.92 -1.99 20.02
CA ASP A 506 -27.13 -2.69 20.48
C ASP A 506 -28.05 -1.81 21.34
N ASP A 507 -27.58 -0.64 21.77
CA ASP A 507 -28.35 0.24 22.65
C ASP A 507 -29.68 0.70 22.00
N PRO A 508 -30.84 0.37 22.62
CA PRO A 508 -32.14 0.76 22.07
C PRO A 508 -32.35 2.28 22.01
N THR A 509 -31.69 3.04 22.87
CA THR A 509 -31.82 4.52 22.92
C THR A 509 -31.09 5.15 21.75
N THR A 510 -29.86 4.72 21.50
CA THR A 510 -29.07 5.15 20.35
C THR A 510 -29.76 4.79 19.02
N ARG A 511 -30.32 3.59 18.92
CA ARG A 511 -31.08 3.16 17.72
C ARG A 511 -32.31 4.02 17.47
N ARG A 512 -33.12 4.32 18.54
CA ARG A 512 -34.32 5.18 18.44
C ARG A 512 -33.94 6.62 18.00
N ARG A 513 -32.74 7.08 18.32
CA ARG A 513 -32.23 8.41 17.94
C ARG A 513 -31.45 8.36 16.62
N ASN A 514 -31.63 7.32 15.80
CA ASN A 514 -30.97 7.16 14.49
C ASN A 514 -29.45 7.27 14.56
N GLY A 515 -28.85 6.69 15.60
CA GLY A 515 -27.40 6.64 15.78
C GLY A 515 -26.81 7.81 16.59
N LEU A 516 -27.61 8.79 17.00
CA LEU A 516 -27.13 9.87 17.86
C LEU A 516 -27.00 9.41 19.31
N VAL A 517 -25.80 9.59 19.88
CA VAL A 517 -25.51 9.20 21.25
C VAL A 517 -24.70 10.31 21.97
N ASP A 518 -25.18 10.73 23.14
CA ASP A 518 -24.49 11.71 23.97
C ASP A 518 -23.37 11.05 24.77
N PHE A 519 -22.28 11.78 25.02
CA PHE A 519 -21.14 11.24 25.78
C PHE A 519 -21.49 10.82 27.21
N GLU A 520 -22.49 11.47 27.82
CA GLU A 520 -22.99 11.07 29.14
C GLU A 520 -23.64 9.70 29.09
N HIS A 521 -24.48 9.45 28.09
CA HIS A 521 -25.12 8.14 27.87
C HIS A 521 -24.10 7.06 27.51
N LEU A 522 -23.06 7.38 26.69
CA LEU A 522 -21.95 6.46 26.44
C LEU A 522 -21.22 6.07 27.72
N ASN A 523 -20.94 7.05 28.59
CA ASN A 523 -20.32 6.80 29.87
C ASN A 523 -21.17 5.90 30.77
N GLU A 524 -22.48 6.07 30.74
CA GLU A 524 -23.41 5.21 31.47
C GLU A 524 -23.41 3.78 30.94
N LEU A 525 -23.52 3.61 29.61
CA LEU A 525 -23.49 2.29 28.95
C LEU A 525 -22.21 1.52 29.26
N TRP A 526 -21.06 2.19 29.21
CA TRP A 526 -19.79 1.54 29.49
C TRP A 526 -19.55 1.31 30.99
N SER A 527 -20.10 2.15 31.87
CA SER A 527 -20.00 1.94 33.32
C SER A 527 -20.90 0.81 33.80
N ASN A 528 -22.09 0.66 33.20
CA ASN A 528 -23.11 -0.28 33.55
C ASN A 528 -23.60 -1.06 32.31
N PRO A 529 -22.81 -2.03 31.81
CA PRO A 529 -23.17 -2.79 30.63
C PRO A 529 -24.55 -3.42 30.74
N PRO A 530 -25.36 -3.40 29.67
CA PRO A 530 -26.76 -3.84 29.72
C PRO A 530 -26.94 -5.37 29.80
N PHE A 531 -25.84 -6.15 29.76
CA PHE A 531 -25.90 -7.61 29.72
C PHE A 531 -25.51 -8.23 31.09
N PRO A 532 -26.24 -9.24 31.57
CA PRO A 532 -25.92 -9.93 32.83
C PRO A 532 -24.54 -10.58 32.78
N GLY A 533 -23.74 -10.35 33.85
CA GLY A 533 -22.40 -10.96 33.99
C GLY A 533 -21.25 -10.18 33.36
N GLU A 534 -21.52 -9.09 32.64
CA GLU A 534 -20.45 -8.22 32.16
C GLU A 534 -20.05 -7.18 33.22
N THR A 535 -18.75 -6.97 33.35
CA THR A 535 -18.19 -5.97 34.26
C THR A 535 -18.09 -4.62 33.57
N GLY A 536 -18.38 -3.53 34.28
CA GLY A 536 -18.28 -2.17 33.76
C GLY A 536 -16.84 -1.80 33.36
N TYR A 537 -16.74 -0.91 32.41
CA TYR A 537 -15.45 -0.40 31.93
C TYR A 537 -15.01 0.81 32.75
N PRO A 538 -13.72 0.91 33.12
CA PRO A 538 -13.19 2.07 33.84
C PRO A 538 -13.40 3.38 33.07
N LYS A 539 -13.88 4.42 33.75
CA LYS A 539 -14.17 5.74 33.12
C LYS A 539 -12.98 6.35 32.37
N GLN A 540 -11.76 6.01 32.77
CA GLN A 540 -10.52 6.49 32.13
C GLN A 540 -10.37 5.96 30.70
N LEU A 541 -11.04 4.85 30.34
CA LEU A 541 -10.98 4.23 29.01
C LEU A 541 -12.09 4.72 28.06
N HIS A 542 -13.14 5.37 28.57
CA HIS A 542 -14.25 5.82 27.73
C HIS A 542 -13.82 6.76 26.62
N PRO A 543 -12.92 7.76 26.85
CA PRO A 543 -12.38 8.58 25.75
C PRO A 543 -11.59 7.77 24.73
N ILE A 544 -10.93 6.68 25.17
CA ILE A 544 -10.17 5.79 24.29
C ILE A 544 -11.11 5.01 23.37
N PHE A 545 -12.20 4.47 23.89
CA PHE A 545 -13.22 3.77 23.08
C PHE A 545 -13.83 4.70 22.04
N LEU A 546 -14.18 5.92 22.43
CA LEU A 546 -14.72 6.91 21.51
C LEU A 546 -13.70 7.23 20.39
N LYS A 547 -12.44 7.44 20.74
CA LYS A 547 -11.36 7.71 19.76
C LYS A 547 -11.14 6.50 18.83
N LEU A 548 -11.22 5.27 19.34
CA LEU A 548 -11.13 4.06 18.52
C LEU A 548 -12.31 3.95 17.55
N MET A 549 -13.53 4.24 18.02
CA MET A 549 -14.71 4.25 17.14
C MET A 549 -14.58 5.29 16.02
N GLU A 550 -14.04 6.47 16.32
CA GLU A 550 -13.74 7.50 15.32
C GLU A 550 -12.67 7.01 14.33
N LYS A 551 -11.62 6.36 14.83
CA LYS A 551 -10.50 5.84 14.00
C LYS A 551 -10.90 4.72 13.06
N PHE A 552 -11.86 3.90 13.46
CA PHE A 552 -12.39 2.79 12.65
C PHE A 552 -13.56 3.20 11.74
N ASP A 553 -13.82 4.48 11.57
CA ASP A 553 -14.92 5.02 10.77
C ASP A 553 -16.32 4.50 11.22
N LEU A 554 -16.47 4.21 12.51
CA LEU A 554 -17.74 3.79 13.11
C LEU A 554 -18.58 4.98 13.56
N SER A 555 -17.92 6.05 13.99
CA SER A 555 -18.58 7.26 14.50
C SER A 555 -17.79 8.53 14.17
N TYR A 556 -18.47 9.66 14.30
CA TYR A 556 -17.84 10.98 14.33
C TYR A 556 -18.64 11.93 15.22
N ARG A 557 -17.98 12.97 15.76
CA ARG A 557 -18.60 13.99 16.59
C ARG A 557 -19.48 14.91 15.76
N VAL A 558 -20.69 15.16 16.22
CA VAL A 558 -21.67 16.03 15.57
C VAL A 558 -21.87 17.31 16.34
N VAL A 559 -22.12 18.40 15.64
CA VAL A 559 -22.45 19.71 16.23
C VAL A 559 -23.97 19.87 16.24
N LEU A 560 -24.59 19.79 17.41
CA LEU A 560 -26.03 20.05 17.58
C LEU A 560 -26.31 21.53 17.80
N ASP A 561 -25.46 22.24 18.54
CA ASP A 561 -25.55 23.65 18.86
C ASP A 561 -24.18 24.30 18.57
N PRO A 562 -24.07 25.20 17.55
CA PRO A 562 -22.80 25.86 17.21
C PRO A 562 -22.17 26.69 18.33
N THR A 563 -22.94 27.01 19.36
CA THR A 563 -22.49 27.85 20.48
C THR A 563 -21.88 27.02 21.62
N LYS A 564 -21.97 25.68 21.55
CA LYS A 564 -21.50 24.77 22.60
C LYS A 564 -20.50 23.75 22.06
N PRO A 565 -19.55 23.26 22.90
CA PRO A 565 -18.70 22.14 22.51
C PRO A 565 -19.55 20.91 22.16
N SER A 566 -19.11 20.15 21.15
CA SER A 566 -19.79 18.90 20.81
C SER A 566 -19.67 17.87 21.94
N ASN A 567 -20.80 17.36 22.39
CA ASN A 567 -20.94 16.30 23.39
C ASN A 567 -21.68 15.07 22.86
N THR A 568 -21.87 14.99 21.55
CA THR A 568 -22.67 13.96 20.89
C THR A 568 -21.89 13.38 19.71
N SER A 569 -21.97 12.08 19.52
CA SER A 569 -21.48 11.38 18.34
C SER A 569 -22.60 10.76 17.53
N LEU A 570 -22.39 10.62 16.23
CA LEU A 570 -23.21 9.81 15.33
C LEU A 570 -22.54 8.46 15.11
N ILE A 571 -23.32 7.39 15.31
CA ILE A 571 -22.94 6.02 14.93
C ILE A 571 -23.50 5.78 13.52
N ALA A 572 -22.63 5.79 12.53
CA ALA A 572 -23.04 5.80 11.12
C ALA A 572 -23.85 4.56 10.69
N GLN A 573 -23.63 3.41 11.33
CA GLN A 573 -24.36 2.17 11.04
C GLN A 573 -25.83 2.20 11.46
N LEU A 574 -26.21 3.11 12.34
CA LEU A 574 -27.55 3.24 12.89
C LEU A 574 -28.38 4.37 12.24
N VAL A 575 -27.87 4.98 11.15
CA VAL A 575 -28.62 5.98 10.39
C VAL A 575 -29.87 5.36 9.74
N PRO A 576 -30.93 6.16 9.40
CA PRO A 576 -32.15 5.65 8.83
C PRO A 576 -31.93 4.84 7.55
N ASP A 577 -32.69 3.75 7.37
CA ASP A 577 -32.68 2.99 6.12
C ASP A 577 -33.44 3.71 4.99
N ARG A 578 -34.53 4.41 5.33
CA ARG A 578 -35.39 5.07 4.36
C ARG A 578 -34.71 6.33 3.80
N ARG A 579 -34.78 6.48 2.47
CA ARG A 579 -34.37 7.70 1.78
C ARG A 579 -35.24 8.87 2.25
N PRO A 580 -34.64 9.96 2.78
CA PRO A 580 -35.40 11.14 3.19
C PRO A 580 -35.89 11.93 1.97
N GLU A 581 -36.82 12.86 2.20
CA GLU A 581 -37.21 13.83 1.17
C GLU A 581 -36.05 14.81 0.94
N LEU A 582 -35.64 14.95 -0.32
CA LEU A 582 -34.54 15.82 -0.72
C LEU A 582 -35.07 17.20 -1.16
N SER A 583 -35.80 17.89 -0.28
CA SER A 583 -36.38 19.21 -0.58
C SER A 583 -35.32 20.24 -0.99
N ASN A 584 -34.11 20.15 -0.40
CA ASN A 584 -32.99 21.04 -0.68
C ASN A 584 -32.22 20.73 -1.97
N TRP A 585 -32.48 19.57 -2.59
CA TRP A 585 -31.80 19.19 -3.83
C TRP A 585 -32.42 19.88 -5.07
N GLY A 586 -33.74 20.15 -5.06
CA GLY A 586 -34.47 20.72 -6.19
C GLY A 586 -34.58 19.79 -7.41
N GLN A 587 -35.45 20.09 -8.33
CA GLN A 587 -35.62 19.32 -9.57
C GLN A 587 -34.54 19.64 -10.61
N GLN A 588 -34.05 20.88 -10.61
CA GLN A 588 -33.02 21.36 -11.56
C GLN A 588 -31.88 22.06 -10.80
N PRO A 589 -30.68 22.15 -11.42
CA PRO A 589 -29.58 22.95 -10.87
C PRO A 589 -29.99 24.42 -10.69
N GLU A 590 -29.34 25.11 -9.77
CA GLU A 590 -29.49 26.56 -9.63
C GLU A 590 -28.98 27.31 -10.87
N ALA A 591 -29.39 28.57 -11.05
CA ALA A 591 -28.98 29.37 -12.20
C ALA A 591 -27.46 29.55 -12.21
N GLY A 592 -26.81 29.12 -13.29
CA GLY A 592 -25.35 29.14 -13.42
C GLY A 592 -24.66 27.81 -13.09
N ASP A 593 -25.33 26.87 -12.45
CA ASP A 593 -24.80 25.55 -12.15
C ASP A 593 -24.97 24.57 -13.30
N ARG A 594 -23.95 23.72 -13.46
CA ARG A 594 -24.00 22.54 -14.33
C ARG A 594 -24.19 21.28 -13.48
N GLN A 595 -24.84 20.28 -14.03
CA GLN A 595 -24.95 18.96 -13.40
C GLN A 595 -24.11 17.96 -14.14
N GLN A 596 -23.27 17.24 -13.38
CA GLN A 596 -22.53 16.08 -13.88
C GLN A 596 -22.88 14.83 -13.07
N VAL A 597 -22.86 13.68 -13.76
CA VAL A 597 -23.20 12.38 -13.17
C VAL A 597 -22.14 11.37 -13.54
N GLN A 598 -21.65 10.66 -12.53
CA GLN A 598 -20.80 9.48 -12.69
C GLN A 598 -21.38 8.31 -11.92
N ILE A 599 -21.01 7.12 -12.35
CA ILE A 599 -21.40 5.87 -11.70
C ILE A 599 -20.11 5.09 -11.41
N CYS A 600 -19.91 4.82 -10.15
CA CYS A 600 -18.88 3.89 -9.68
C CYS A 600 -19.49 2.49 -9.67
N ARG A 601 -19.17 1.69 -10.69
CA ARG A 601 -19.60 0.30 -10.79
C ARG A 601 -18.61 -0.58 -10.04
N ILE A 602 -19.11 -1.30 -9.04
CA ILE A 602 -18.31 -2.20 -8.25
C ILE A 602 -18.37 -3.58 -8.88
N VAL A 603 -17.18 -4.14 -9.19
CA VAL A 603 -17.04 -5.45 -9.82
C VAL A 603 -15.99 -6.28 -9.07
N ASP A 604 -16.12 -7.60 -9.13
CA ASP A 604 -15.08 -8.53 -8.69
C ASP A 604 -13.95 -8.70 -9.73
N ASP A 605 -12.95 -9.50 -9.42
CA ASP A 605 -11.81 -9.77 -10.31
C ASP A 605 -12.20 -10.43 -11.64
N ARG A 606 -13.40 -11.02 -11.72
CA ARG A 606 -13.98 -11.62 -12.94
C ARG A 606 -14.83 -10.62 -13.71
N GLY A 607 -14.96 -9.37 -13.21
CA GLY A 607 -15.78 -8.34 -13.82
C GLY A 607 -17.28 -8.51 -13.55
N GLN A 608 -17.69 -9.36 -12.60
CA GLN A 608 -19.09 -9.52 -12.20
C GLN A 608 -19.47 -8.44 -11.19
N LEU A 609 -20.74 -8.01 -11.24
CA LEU A 609 -21.27 -7.01 -10.31
C LEU A 609 -21.17 -7.52 -8.86
N ALA A 610 -20.64 -6.68 -7.98
CA ALA A 610 -20.46 -6.96 -6.56
C ALA A 610 -20.96 -5.79 -5.71
N LEU A 611 -21.24 -6.05 -4.43
CA LEU A 611 -21.67 -5.05 -3.46
C LEU A 611 -20.60 -4.83 -2.40
N ALA A 612 -20.13 -3.59 -2.24
CA ALA A 612 -19.30 -3.20 -1.10
C ALA A 612 -20.20 -2.89 0.12
N GLU A 613 -20.54 -3.93 0.89
CA GLU A 613 -21.43 -3.80 2.04
C GLU A 613 -20.81 -2.88 3.10
N GLY A 614 -21.59 -1.90 3.59
CA GLY A 614 -21.12 -0.93 4.58
C GLY A 614 -20.37 0.29 4.00
N LEU A 615 -20.18 0.38 2.69
CA LEU A 615 -19.49 1.50 2.06
C LEU A 615 -20.08 2.87 2.47
N PHE A 616 -21.40 2.99 2.49
CA PHE A 616 -22.03 4.27 2.84
C PHE A 616 -21.83 4.66 4.30
N TYR A 617 -21.72 3.72 5.23
CA TYR A 617 -21.37 4.06 6.62
C TYR A 617 -20.01 4.72 6.71
N GLN A 618 -19.02 4.18 5.99
CA GLN A 618 -17.68 4.78 5.94
C GLN A 618 -17.69 6.12 5.21
N LEU A 619 -18.43 6.25 4.10
CA LEU A 619 -18.56 7.52 3.38
C LEU A 619 -19.19 8.61 4.25
N ILE A 620 -20.23 8.28 5.04
CA ILE A 620 -20.86 9.23 5.98
C ILE A 620 -19.82 9.75 6.98
N VAL A 621 -19.00 8.87 7.56
CA VAL A 621 -17.97 9.27 8.53
C VAL A 621 -16.84 10.04 7.85
N ARG A 622 -16.33 9.56 6.73
CA ARG A 622 -15.16 10.17 6.05
C ARG A 622 -15.45 11.52 5.42
N LEU A 623 -16.67 11.67 4.88
CA LEU A 623 -17.10 12.87 4.17
C LEU A 623 -17.92 13.84 5.04
N HIS A 624 -18.00 13.60 6.38
CA HIS A 624 -18.79 14.45 7.28
C HIS A 624 -18.42 15.94 7.23
N LYS A 625 -17.16 16.26 6.93
CA LYS A 625 -16.69 17.63 6.75
C LYS A 625 -17.39 18.39 5.59
N TYR A 626 -17.96 17.64 4.64
CA TYR A 626 -18.77 18.18 3.55
C TYR A 626 -20.28 17.96 3.80
N SER A 627 -20.69 17.48 4.94
CA SER A 627 -22.11 17.34 5.27
C SER A 627 -22.78 18.73 5.37
N LEU A 628 -24.02 18.83 4.89
CA LEU A 628 -24.86 20.03 5.10
C LEU A 628 -25.00 20.35 6.59
N GLY A 629 -24.92 19.35 7.44
CA GLY A 629 -25.01 19.46 8.88
C GLY A 629 -23.69 19.63 9.62
N ARG A 630 -22.57 19.90 8.94
CA ARG A 630 -21.25 20.04 9.60
C ARG A 630 -21.21 21.08 10.72
N CYS A 631 -21.99 22.16 10.61
CA CYS A 631 -22.14 23.19 11.64
C CYS A 631 -23.40 23.03 12.49
N ASN A 632 -24.40 22.30 12.03
CA ASN A 632 -25.64 21.97 12.75
C ASN A 632 -26.18 20.65 12.18
N TYR A 633 -26.07 19.59 12.92
CA TYR A 633 -26.42 18.23 12.50
C TYR A 633 -27.86 18.08 11.98
N GLU A 634 -28.82 18.86 12.48
CA GLU A 634 -30.21 18.81 12.02
C GLU A 634 -30.36 19.04 10.50
N LYS A 635 -29.37 19.68 9.86
CA LYS A 635 -29.33 19.89 8.42
C LYS A 635 -28.73 18.72 7.65
N SER A 636 -28.17 17.72 8.32
CA SER A 636 -27.54 16.55 7.67
C SER A 636 -28.58 15.72 6.92
N ILE A 637 -28.24 15.31 5.72
CA ILE A 637 -29.06 14.42 4.89
C ILE A 637 -28.22 13.20 4.57
N HIS A 638 -28.51 12.09 5.24
CA HIS A 638 -27.87 10.81 4.99
C HIS A 638 -28.79 9.67 5.43
N TRP A 639 -28.62 8.52 4.80
CA TRP A 639 -29.31 7.27 5.10
C TRP A 639 -28.41 6.09 4.73
N GLN A 640 -28.79 4.85 5.04
CA GLN A 640 -27.93 3.67 4.83
C GLN A 640 -27.45 3.47 3.40
N ARG A 641 -28.14 4.04 2.41
CA ARG A 641 -27.83 3.88 0.99
C ARG A 641 -27.55 5.20 0.26
N GLY A 642 -27.25 6.28 1.00
CA GLY A 642 -26.95 7.55 0.38
C GLY A 642 -26.64 8.69 1.34
N LEU A 643 -26.07 9.74 0.80
CA LEU A 643 -25.79 10.99 1.53
C LEU A 643 -25.76 12.19 0.58
N MET A 644 -26.08 13.34 1.12
CA MET A 644 -25.98 14.61 0.44
C MET A 644 -24.89 15.47 1.08
N LEU A 645 -24.05 16.04 0.24
CA LEU A 645 -22.89 16.83 0.62
C LEU A 645 -23.01 18.25 0.04
N ASP A 646 -22.41 19.20 0.71
CA ASP A 646 -22.25 20.57 0.24
C ASP A 646 -20.82 21.01 0.56
N ASP A 647 -20.03 21.11 -0.47
CA ASP A 647 -18.73 21.81 -0.40
C ASP A 647 -19.00 23.25 -0.82
N ASP A 648 -19.07 24.16 0.14
CA ASP A 648 -19.42 25.59 -0.05
C ASP A 648 -18.79 26.22 -1.30
N TYR A 649 -17.72 25.63 -1.82
CA TYR A 649 -16.94 26.16 -2.96
C TYR A 649 -17.11 25.39 -4.26
N ASN A 650 -17.31 24.06 -4.15
CA ASN A 650 -17.35 23.15 -5.29
C ASN A 650 -18.77 22.61 -5.57
N GLY A 651 -19.77 23.13 -4.86
CA GLY A 651 -21.18 22.81 -5.07
C GLY A 651 -21.71 21.64 -4.25
N ARG A 652 -22.90 21.16 -4.61
CA ARG A 652 -23.62 20.09 -3.91
C ARG A 652 -23.46 18.76 -4.61
N ALA A 653 -23.33 17.70 -3.83
CA ALA A 653 -23.25 16.35 -4.32
C ALA A 653 -24.30 15.45 -3.67
N LEU A 654 -24.88 14.54 -4.46
CA LEU A 654 -25.76 13.48 -4.01
C LEU A 654 -25.14 12.14 -4.40
N LEU A 655 -24.85 11.31 -3.41
CA LEU A 655 -24.33 9.96 -3.58
C LEU A 655 -25.44 8.97 -3.21
N GLU A 656 -25.72 8.01 -4.06
CA GLU A 656 -26.78 7.02 -3.86
C GLU A 656 -26.38 5.65 -4.38
N TYR A 657 -26.68 4.57 -3.64
CA TYR A 657 -26.72 3.22 -4.20
C TYR A 657 -27.94 3.05 -5.10
N ILE A 658 -27.67 2.61 -6.33
CA ILE A 658 -28.68 2.14 -7.27
C ILE A 658 -28.30 0.71 -7.62
N ASP A 659 -29.02 -0.25 -7.07
CA ASP A 659 -28.67 -1.68 -7.07
C ASP A 659 -27.28 -1.91 -6.44
N THR A 660 -26.26 -2.23 -7.25
CA THR A 660 -24.87 -2.42 -6.85
C THR A 660 -23.95 -1.25 -7.25
N ASP A 661 -24.49 -0.28 -8.02
CA ASP A 661 -23.71 0.85 -8.51
C ASP A 661 -23.83 2.06 -7.57
N VAL A 662 -22.75 2.80 -7.35
CA VAL A 662 -22.78 4.07 -6.62
C VAL A 662 -22.92 5.22 -7.63
N LYS A 663 -24.05 5.88 -7.64
CA LYS A 663 -24.30 7.06 -8.46
C LYS A 663 -23.87 8.32 -7.72
N ILE A 664 -23.01 9.12 -8.33
CA ILE A 664 -22.58 10.42 -7.86
C ILE A 664 -23.17 11.48 -8.78
N THR A 665 -23.96 12.41 -8.23
CA THR A 665 -24.49 13.56 -8.96
C THR A 665 -23.95 14.82 -8.31
N VAL A 666 -23.24 15.65 -9.06
CA VAL A 666 -22.70 16.93 -8.57
C VAL A 666 -23.37 18.08 -9.33
N ARG A 667 -23.80 19.10 -8.59
CA ARG A 667 -24.36 20.36 -9.10
C ARG A 667 -23.51 21.51 -8.61
N ALA A 668 -22.86 22.20 -9.55
CA ALA A 668 -21.96 23.33 -9.26
C ALA A 668 -21.71 24.13 -10.53
N ALA A 669 -21.14 25.30 -10.40
CA ALA A 669 -20.60 26.06 -11.53
C ALA A 669 -19.46 25.25 -12.22
N TYR A 670 -18.65 24.53 -11.44
CA TYR A 670 -17.54 23.67 -11.88
C TYR A 670 -17.61 22.30 -11.16
N PRO A 671 -18.49 21.38 -11.59
CA PRO A 671 -18.73 20.11 -10.88
C PRO A 671 -17.57 19.13 -10.96
N GLU A 672 -16.66 19.26 -11.94
CA GLU A 672 -15.62 18.29 -12.27
C GLU A 672 -14.69 18.00 -11.10
N ARG A 673 -14.32 19.01 -10.32
CA ARG A 673 -13.40 18.88 -9.20
C ARG A 673 -13.98 18.05 -8.05
N PHE A 674 -15.18 18.40 -7.62
CA PHE A 674 -15.83 17.68 -6.52
C PHE A 674 -16.23 16.26 -6.94
N LEU A 675 -16.65 16.10 -8.18
CA LEU A 675 -16.94 14.81 -8.78
C LEU A 675 -15.71 13.90 -8.82
N SER A 676 -14.56 14.42 -9.27
CA SER A 676 -13.28 13.70 -9.30
C SER A 676 -12.83 13.29 -7.90
N TYR A 677 -12.90 14.18 -6.92
CA TYR A 677 -12.57 13.88 -5.53
C TYR A 677 -13.44 12.75 -4.96
N LEU A 678 -14.77 12.85 -5.11
CA LEU A 678 -15.70 11.86 -4.58
C LEU A 678 -15.52 10.49 -5.27
N THR A 679 -15.27 10.51 -6.58
CA THR A 679 -15.00 9.28 -7.35
C THR A 679 -13.70 8.62 -6.90
N ALA A 680 -12.64 9.41 -6.69
CA ALA A 680 -11.35 8.90 -6.20
C ALA A 680 -11.47 8.33 -4.79
N GLU A 681 -12.25 8.96 -3.91
CA GLU A 681 -12.47 8.46 -2.54
C GLU A 681 -13.23 7.13 -2.53
N ILE A 682 -14.29 7.01 -3.35
CA ILE A 682 -15.05 5.76 -3.48
C ILE A 682 -14.17 4.66 -4.08
N LYS A 683 -13.45 4.95 -5.16
CA LYS A 683 -12.54 3.99 -5.80
C LYS A 683 -11.49 3.51 -4.80
N TRP A 684 -10.84 4.45 -4.09
CA TRP A 684 -9.85 4.11 -3.08
C TRP A 684 -10.44 3.26 -1.95
N LEU A 685 -11.62 3.62 -1.43
CA LEU A 685 -12.28 2.83 -0.39
C LEU A 685 -12.56 1.41 -0.87
N VAL A 686 -13.19 1.26 -2.05
CA VAL A 686 -13.56 -0.06 -2.58
C VAL A 686 -12.32 -0.93 -2.78
N GLU A 687 -11.28 -0.39 -3.39
CA GLU A 687 -10.07 -1.15 -3.76
C GLU A 687 -9.14 -1.45 -2.58
N ASN A 688 -9.24 -0.72 -1.45
CA ASN A 688 -8.39 -0.92 -0.28
C ASN A 688 -9.10 -1.56 0.93
N PHE A 689 -10.44 -1.50 1.00
CA PHE A 689 -11.19 -2.09 2.12
C PHE A 689 -11.96 -3.35 1.73
N TRP A 690 -12.16 -3.59 0.44
CA TRP A 690 -12.78 -4.81 -0.09
C TRP A 690 -11.84 -5.42 -1.11
N GLU A 691 -10.88 -6.20 -0.62
CA GLU A 691 -9.89 -6.88 -1.47
C GLU A 691 -10.58 -7.74 -2.54
N GLY A 692 -10.05 -7.70 -3.79
CA GLY A 692 -10.69 -8.34 -4.92
C GLY A 692 -11.86 -7.58 -5.54
N LEU A 693 -12.29 -6.43 -4.95
CA LEU A 693 -13.23 -5.53 -5.61
C LEU A 693 -12.50 -4.41 -6.33
N ARG A 694 -13.04 -4.05 -7.49
CA ARG A 694 -12.58 -2.92 -8.30
C ARG A 694 -13.73 -1.96 -8.55
N CYS A 695 -13.40 -0.70 -8.75
CA CYS A 695 -14.35 0.34 -9.06
C CYS A 695 -14.15 0.83 -10.50
N ASN A 696 -15.01 0.39 -11.42
CA ASN A 696 -15.03 0.89 -12.79
C ASN A 696 -15.84 2.17 -12.86
N VAL A 697 -15.20 3.24 -13.32
CA VAL A 697 -15.86 4.52 -13.48
C VAL A 697 -16.64 4.54 -14.79
N MET A 698 -17.95 4.78 -14.71
CA MET A 698 -18.88 4.79 -15.83
C MET A 698 -19.50 6.16 -16.02
N VAL A 699 -19.78 6.53 -17.24
CA VAL A 699 -20.57 7.73 -17.57
C VAL A 699 -21.85 7.34 -18.30
N PRO A 700 -22.99 8.00 -17.99
CA PRO A 700 -24.25 7.67 -18.63
C PRO A 700 -24.32 8.18 -20.07
N CYS A 701 -25.11 7.50 -20.89
CA CYS A 701 -25.44 7.90 -22.25
C CYS A 701 -26.11 9.29 -22.27
N ILE A 702 -25.70 10.14 -23.19
CA ILE A 702 -26.24 11.50 -23.37
C ILE A 702 -27.67 11.44 -23.98
N ALA A 703 -27.99 10.37 -24.72
CA ALA A 703 -29.33 10.12 -25.22
C ALA A 703 -30.30 9.66 -24.11
N PRO A 704 -31.65 9.69 -24.35
CA PRO A 704 -32.64 9.44 -23.29
C PRO A 704 -32.52 8.12 -22.52
N CYS A 705 -31.80 7.10 -23.05
CA CYS A 705 -31.68 5.79 -22.37
C CYS A 705 -30.91 5.86 -21.08
N GLY A 706 -29.96 6.80 -20.93
CA GLY A 706 -29.16 6.95 -19.72
C GLY A 706 -29.84 7.73 -18.59
N MET A 707 -30.93 8.45 -18.89
CA MET A 707 -31.67 9.26 -17.90
C MET A 707 -32.77 8.50 -17.16
N ASN A 708 -33.38 7.50 -17.80
CA ASN A 708 -34.65 6.90 -17.32
C ASN A 708 -34.47 5.51 -16.68
N LEU A 709 -33.34 4.84 -16.87
CA LEU A 709 -33.04 3.52 -16.30
C LEU A 709 -31.60 3.50 -15.80
N PRO A 710 -31.38 3.67 -14.51
CA PRO A 710 -30.05 3.48 -13.90
C PRO A 710 -29.49 2.09 -14.23
N GLY A 711 -28.26 2.02 -14.69
CA GLY A 711 -27.59 0.77 -15.08
C GLY A 711 -27.62 0.44 -16.58
N ASN A 712 -28.50 1.03 -17.40
CA ASN A 712 -28.52 0.85 -18.84
C ASN A 712 -27.86 2.04 -19.56
N GLY A 713 -27.14 1.76 -20.65
CA GLY A 713 -26.49 2.80 -21.47
C GLY A 713 -25.34 3.49 -20.72
N LEU A 714 -24.48 2.70 -20.09
CA LEU A 714 -23.27 3.17 -19.42
C LEU A 714 -22.03 2.91 -20.27
N PHE A 715 -21.09 3.85 -20.25
CA PHE A 715 -19.82 3.77 -20.94
C PHE A 715 -18.70 3.76 -19.89
N GLU A 716 -17.80 2.80 -20.00
CA GLU A 716 -16.60 2.71 -19.19
C GLU A 716 -15.60 3.78 -19.63
N VAL A 717 -15.17 4.63 -18.71
CA VAL A 717 -14.30 5.78 -18.99
C VAL A 717 -12.97 5.33 -19.59
N GLU A 718 -12.38 4.26 -19.10
CA GLU A 718 -11.10 3.72 -19.60
C GLU A 718 -11.22 3.31 -21.08
N LYS A 719 -12.29 2.61 -21.46
CA LYS A 719 -12.53 2.21 -22.85
C LYS A 719 -12.79 3.40 -23.78
N LEU A 720 -13.42 4.46 -23.27
CA LEU A 720 -13.58 5.70 -24.03
C LEU A 720 -12.24 6.39 -24.27
N ILE A 721 -11.36 6.41 -23.25
CA ILE A 721 -10.00 6.97 -23.36
C ILE A 721 -9.16 6.16 -24.36
N GLU A 722 -9.20 4.83 -24.31
CA GLU A 722 -8.53 3.96 -25.29
C GLU A 722 -9.02 4.22 -26.71
N SER A 723 -10.36 4.26 -26.89
CA SER A 723 -10.96 4.54 -28.21
C SER A 723 -10.58 5.93 -28.75
N LYS A 724 -10.42 6.92 -27.88
CA LYS A 724 -9.93 8.25 -28.25
C LYS A 724 -8.46 8.23 -28.68
N LYS A 725 -7.60 7.45 -27.99
CA LYS A 725 -6.20 7.22 -28.40
C LYS A 725 -6.11 6.57 -29.78
N ASP A 726 -7.08 5.70 -30.12
CA ASP A 726 -7.22 5.09 -31.45
C ASP A 726 -7.83 6.03 -32.50
N ASN A 727 -7.93 7.35 -32.24
CA ASN A 727 -8.55 8.37 -33.09
C ASN A 727 -10.02 8.10 -33.46
N ARG A 728 -10.77 7.40 -32.61
CA ARG A 728 -12.22 7.28 -32.75
C ARG A 728 -12.90 8.48 -32.11
N HIS A 729 -13.87 9.06 -32.82
CA HIS A 729 -14.62 10.22 -32.33
C HIS A 729 -15.95 9.84 -31.68
N ASP A 730 -16.51 8.71 -32.02
CA ASP A 730 -17.81 8.25 -31.52
C ASP A 730 -17.75 6.81 -31.03
N TYR A 731 -18.59 6.46 -30.06
CA TYR A 731 -18.73 5.14 -29.46
C TYR A 731 -20.20 4.73 -29.40
N PRO A 732 -20.59 3.49 -29.80
CA PRO A 732 -22.01 3.07 -29.79
C PRO A 732 -22.50 2.75 -28.38
N CYS A 733 -23.69 3.22 -28.05
CA CYS A 733 -24.36 2.85 -26.81
C CYS A 733 -24.92 1.42 -26.91
N SER A 734 -24.52 0.55 -25.99
CA SER A 734 -25.01 -0.85 -25.94
C SER A 734 -26.49 -0.98 -25.68
N ALA A 735 -27.12 0.01 -25.02
CA ALA A 735 -28.54 -0.03 -24.66
C ALA A 735 -29.46 0.56 -25.75
N CYS A 736 -29.11 1.68 -26.42
CA CYS A 736 -29.95 2.33 -27.41
C CYS A 736 -29.41 2.26 -28.82
N GLY A 737 -28.24 1.67 -29.07
CA GLY A 737 -27.61 1.54 -30.37
C GLY A 737 -27.11 2.85 -30.99
N ARG A 738 -27.33 3.99 -30.39
CA ARG A 738 -26.93 5.29 -30.93
C ARG A 738 -25.45 5.56 -30.68
N TRP A 739 -24.81 6.10 -31.73
CA TRP A 739 -23.42 6.58 -31.62
C TRP A 739 -23.38 7.87 -30.78
N GLN A 740 -22.47 7.92 -29.79
CA GLN A 740 -22.28 9.03 -28.89
C GLN A 740 -20.89 9.60 -29.07
N ASN A 741 -20.78 10.91 -29.14
CA ASN A 741 -19.50 11.57 -29.25
C ASN A 741 -18.68 11.36 -27.97
N ILE A 742 -17.43 10.84 -28.13
CA ILE A 742 -16.54 10.46 -27.04
C ILE A 742 -16.17 11.67 -26.19
N ASP A 743 -15.88 12.82 -26.79
CA ASP A 743 -15.52 14.04 -26.06
C ASP A 743 -16.67 14.54 -25.19
N ARG A 744 -17.91 14.44 -25.68
CA ARG A 744 -19.10 14.81 -24.92
C ARG A 744 -19.38 13.84 -23.77
N LEU A 745 -19.09 12.55 -23.93
CA LEU A 745 -19.16 11.56 -22.86
C LEU A 745 -18.08 11.82 -21.81
N LEU A 746 -16.84 12.05 -22.23
CA LEU A 746 -15.70 12.32 -21.37
C LEU A 746 -15.81 13.67 -20.64
N ASN A 747 -16.56 14.65 -21.17
CA ASN A 747 -16.89 15.87 -20.43
C ASN A 747 -17.72 15.63 -19.16
N ASN A 748 -18.33 14.45 -19.02
CA ASN A 748 -18.95 13.96 -17.79
C ASN A 748 -18.04 13.01 -16.99
N ALA A 749 -16.81 12.73 -17.45
CA ALA A 749 -15.82 11.92 -16.73
C ALA A 749 -14.91 12.81 -15.87
N PRO A 750 -14.30 12.27 -14.81
CA PRO A 750 -13.24 13.00 -14.11
C PRO A 750 -12.14 13.34 -15.10
N THR A 751 -11.71 14.56 -15.10
CA THR A 751 -10.55 14.97 -15.91
C THR A 751 -9.30 14.31 -15.34
N THR A 752 -8.94 13.14 -15.88
CA THR A 752 -7.65 12.48 -15.61
C THR A 752 -6.54 13.00 -16.53
N GLN A 753 -6.86 13.96 -17.41
CA GLN A 753 -5.86 14.64 -18.23
C GLN A 753 -6.05 16.16 -18.15
N PRO A 754 -4.98 16.94 -18.03
CA PRO A 754 -5.04 18.38 -18.18
C PRO A 754 -5.49 18.73 -19.59
N PRO A 755 -6.17 19.90 -19.80
CA PRO A 755 -6.51 20.34 -21.13
C PRO A 755 -5.23 20.45 -21.97
N SER A 756 -5.24 19.88 -23.15
CA SER A 756 -4.16 19.84 -24.11
C SER A 756 -3.86 21.25 -24.68
N GLN A 757 -3.21 22.06 -23.88
CA GLN A 757 -2.25 23.07 -24.32
C GLN A 757 -1.03 22.84 -23.44
N GLU A 758 -0.03 22.23 -24.02
CA GLU A 758 1.32 22.10 -23.47
C GLU A 758 1.94 23.49 -23.30
N ILE A 759 1.63 24.11 -22.18
CA ILE A 759 2.48 25.17 -21.65
C ILE A 759 3.62 24.42 -21.00
N GLY A 760 4.83 24.53 -21.52
CA GLY A 760 6.00 23.88 -20.95
C GLY A 760 6.11 24.20 -19.46
N ILE A 761 6.49 23.22 -18.64
CA ILE A 761 6.55 23.29 -17.18
C ILE A 761 7.21 24.58 -16.67
N GLN A 762 8.22 25.08 -17.38
CA GLN A 762 8.91 26.32 -17.04
C GLN A 762 8.05 27.59 -17.28
N GLN A 763 7.25 27.61 -18.34
CA GLN A 763 6.29 28.68 -18.62
C GLN A 763 5.12 28.63 -17.64
N PHE A 764 4.62 27.44 -17.33
CA PHE A 764 3.59 27.23 -16.32
C PHE A 764 4.08 27.70 -14.94
N ARG A 765 5.30 27.35 -14.51
CA ARG A 765 5.90 27.84 -13.26
C ARG A 765 5.99 29.35 -13.21
N ASN A 766 6.32 30.01 -14.30
CA ASN A 766 6.41 31.47 -14.33
C ASN A 766 5.01 32.13 -14.23
N ILE A 767 4.02 31.60 -14.96
CA ILE A 767 2.63 32.06 -14.88
C ILE A 767 2.07 31.85 -13.48
N VAL A 768 2.30 30.67 -12.89
CA VAL A 768 1.88 30.33 -11.53
C VAL A 768 2.57 31.26 -10.50
N LYS A 769 3.86 31.56 -10.68
CA LYS A 769 4.60 32.42 -9.75
C LYS A 769 4.06 33.87 -9.76
N ASP A 770 3.65 34.36 -10.90
CA ASP A 770 3.11 35.73 -11.03
C ASP A 770 1.63 35.80 -10.57
N GLU A 771 0.81 34.83 -10.90
CA GLU A 771 -0.57 34.71 -10.41
C GLU A 771 -0.63 34.45 -8.89
N LEU A 772 0.28 33.66 -8.33
CA LEU A 772 0.35 33.42 -6.87
C LEU A 772 0.76 34.70 -6.11
N LYS A 773 1.55 35.60 -6.73
CA LYS A 773 1.82 36.92 -6.12
C LYS A 773 0.56 37.76 -6.04
N ILE A 774 -0.30 37.70 -7.05
CA ILE A 774 -1.60 38.41 -7.09
C ILE A 774 -2.54 37.77 -6.08
N ILE A 775 -2.68 36.44 -6.08
CA ILE A 775 -3.50 35.68 -5.11
C ILE A 775 -3.07 36.00 -3.68
N ARG A 776 -1.76 36.03 -3.40
CA ARG A 776 -1.24 36.38 -2.08
C ARG A 776 -1.61 37.80 -1.67
N LYS A 777 -1.50 38.77 -2.59
CA LYS A 777 -1.85 40.15 -2.32
C LYS A 777 -3.33 40.31 -1.99
N ASP A 778 -4.17 39.58 -2.70
CA ASP A 778 -5.62 39.59 -2.48
C ASP A 778 -6.02 38.83 -1.21
N LEU A 779 -5.29 37.75 -0.84
CA LEU A 779 -5.50 36.97 0.39
C LEU A 779 -5.01 37.72 1.67
N VAL A 780 -3.95 38.50 1.60
CA VAL A 780 -3.42 39.27 2.75
C VAL A 780 -4.34 40.47 3.15
N ILE A 781 -5.12 41.02 2.23
CA ILE A 781 -6.03 42.14 2.50
C ILE A 781 -7.29 41.75 3.28
N PHE A 782 -7.56 40.44 3.50
CA PHE A 782 -8.86 39.96 3.97
C PHE A 782 -8.80 39.08 5.23
N ASP A 783 -8.59 39.65 6.39
CA ASP A 783 -8.40 38.90 7.66
C ASP A 783 -9.67 38.54 8.46
N SER A 784 -10.86 38.66 8.02
CA SER A 784 -12.02 38.41 8.89
C SER A 784 -13.10 37.43 8.36
N ARG A 785 -13.02 36.91 7.13
CA ARG A 785 -14.11 36.11 6.54
C ARG A 785 -13.61 35.00 5.56
N ASN A 786 -13.17 33.90 6.08
CA ASN A 786 -12.63 32.79 5.26
C ASN A 786 -13.61 32.15 4.25
N GLN A 787 -14.90 32.34 4.35
CA GLN A 787 -15.91 31.72 3.50
C GLN A 787 -16.22 32.47 2.18
N GLU A 788 -16.05 33.80 2.14
CA GLU A 788 -16.33 34.60 0.94
C GLU A 788 -15.15 34.66 -0.05
N ARG A 789 -13.99 34.16 0.35
CA ARG A 789 -12.72 34.40 -0.36
C ARG A 789 -12.52 33.51 -1.60
N TYR A 790 -12.90 32.24 -1.52
CA TYR A 790 -12.75 31.36 -2.68
C TYR A 790 -13.76 31.70 -3.80
N GLN A 791 -14.87 32.31 -3.46
CA GLN A 791 -15.83 32.76 -4.46
C GLN A 791 -15.32 33.96 -5.29
N SER A 792 -14.34 34.71 -4.78
CA SER A 792 -13.71 35.82 -5.49
C SER A 792 -12.58 35.45 -6.43
N LEU A 793 -12.07 34.16 -6.34
CA LEU A 793 -11.00 33.70 -7.20
C LEU A 793 -11.50 33.43 -8.62
N SER A 794 -10.71 33.85 -9.62
CA SER A 794 -11.00 33.54 -11.02
C SER A 794 -10.93 32.04 -11.32
N GLN A 795 -11.55 31.60 -12.39
CA GLN A 795 -11.49 30.21 -12.84
C GLN A 795 -10.06 29.71 -13.04
N GLU A 796 -9.19 30.54 -13.63
CA GLU A 796 -7.79 30.24 -13.87
C GLU A 796 -7.02 30.05 -12.55
N GLN A 797 -7.27 30.89 -11.55
CA GLN A 797 -6.66 30.78 -10.23
C GLN A 797 -7.05 29.49 -9.50
N ARG A 798 -8.30 29.03 -9.63
CA ARG A 798 -8.76 27.75 -9.07
C ARG A 798 -8.11 26.55 -9.76
N ILE A 799 -7.94 26.59 -11.07
CA ILE A 799 -7.23 25.55 -11.83
C ILE A 799 -5.75 25.45 -11.38
N ILE A 800 -5.10 26.59 -11.17
CA ILE A 800 -3.72 26.65 -10.69
C ILE A 800 -3.59 26.00 -9.31
N LEU A 801 -4.48 26.35 -8.38
CA LEU A 801 -4.48 25.78 -7.02
C LEU A 801 -4.71 24.25 -7.05
N SER A 802 -5.62 23.78 -7.90
CA SER A 802 -5.86 22.34 -8.07
C SER A 802 -4.62 21.59 -8.56
N LYS A 803 -3.92 22.14 -9.55
CA LYS A 803 -2.68 21.52 -10.07
C LYS A 803 -1.55 21.50 -9.03
N ILE A 804 -1.43 22.54 -8.22
CA ILE A 804 -0.44 22.56 -7.13
C ILE A 804 -0.72 21.45 -6.11
N ASP A 805 -2.00 21.24 -5.77
CA ASP A 805 -2.40 20.16 -4.86
C ASP A 805 -2.17 18.77 -5.48
N GLU A 806 -2.38 18.60 -6.79
CA GLU A 806 -2.08 17.36 -7.51
C GLU A 806 -0.58 17.05 -7.55
N GLU A 807 0.25 18.03 -7.85
CA GLU A 807 1.72 17.87 -7.84
C GLU A 807 2.23 17.50 -6.46
N PHE A 808 1.71 18.18 -5.41
CA PHE A 808 2.08 17.85 -4.04
C PHE A 808 1.64 16.44 -3.65
N ALA A 809 0.41 16.04 -3.96
CA ALA A 809 -0.09 14.71 -3.68
C ALA A 809 0.71 13.63 -4.43
N SER A 810 1.12 13.89 -5.66
CA SER A 810 1.96 13.00 -6.44
C SER A 810 3.34 12.83 -5.82
N LEU A 811 4.01 13.93 -5.40
CA LEU A 811 5.28 13.87 -4.67
C LEU A 811 5.16 13.02 -3.40
N MET A 812 4.10 13.23 -2.61
CA MET A 812 3.87 12.49 -1.37
C MET A 812 3.64 10.99 -1.62
N LYS A 813 2.96 10.65 -2.70
CA LYS A 813 2.72 9.26 -3.10
C LYS A 813 4.01 8.55 -3.53
N MET A 814 4.86 9.22 -4.30
CA MET A 814 6.15 8.67 -4.74
C MET A 814 7.11 8.34 -3.59
N LEU A 815 6.96 8.99 -2.45
CA LEU A 815 7.84 8.86 -1.27
C LEU A 815 7.13 8.16 -0.09
N THR A 816 6.12 7.35 -0.36
CA THR A 816 5.30 6.71 0.70
C THR A 816 6.13 5.76 1.57
N ASP A 817 7.08 5.05 0.99
CA ASP A 817 7.94 4.12 1.74
C ASP A 817 8.93 4.85 2.64
N GLU A 818 9.47 5.98 2.22
CA GLU A 818 10.41 6.79 2.98
C GLU A 818 9.75 7.47 4.20
N ALA A 819 8.44 7.70 4.16
CA ALA A 819 7.68 8.25 5.29
C ALA A 819 7.68 7.36 6.55
N LYS A 820 8.06 6.09 6.40
CA LYS A 820 8.22 5.17 7.54
C LYS A 820 9.43 5.54 8.38
N ASP A 821 10.49 6.05 7.76
CA ASP A 821 11.80 6.29 8.38
C ASP A 821 12.01 7.74 8.80
N GLY A 822 11.37 8.71 8.15
CA GLY A 822 11.51 10.12 8.45
C GLY A 822 10.66 11.05 7.58
N PRO A 823 10.70 12.37 7.85
CA PRO A 823 9.94 13.37 7.11
C PRO A 823 10.47 13.53 5.68
N ARG A 824 9.56 13.65 4.73
CA ARG A 824 9.84 13.77 3.29
C ARG A 824 10.04 15.21 2.83
N LEU A 825 9.53 16.18 3.57
CA LEU A 825 9.56 17.59 3.20
C LEU A 825 10.65 18.33 3.95
N PHE A 826 11.58 18.90 3.21
CA PHE A 826 12.64 19.77 3.73
C PHE A 826 13.13 20.75 2.66
N SER A 827 13.58 21.91 3.11
CA SER A 827 14.35 22.84 2.29
C SER A 827 15.81 22.87 2.74
N PHE A 828 16.70 23.31 1.86
CA PHE A 828 18.12 23.38 2.18
C PHE A 828 18.77 24.62 1.58
N LYS A 829 19.88 25.04 2.17
CA LYS A 829 20.77 26.03 1.61
C LYS A 829 22.24 25.72 1.92
N PRO A 830 23.18 26.01 1.03
CA PRO A 830 24.63 25.95 1.34
C PRO A 830 24.99 27.01 2.40
N ILE A 831 25.83 26.63 3.37
CA ILE A 831 26.34 27.56 4.38
C ILE A 831 27.55 28.33 3.82
N ASP A 832 28.34 27.68 2.95
CA ASP A 832 29.55 28.24 2.35
C ASP A 832 29.29 28.69 0.91
N PRO A 833 29.50 29.97 0.56
CA PRO A 833 29.37 30.45 -0.82
C PRO A 833 30.32 29.78 -1.83
N SER A 834 31.45 29.21 -1.40
CA SER A 834 32.40 28.50 -2.26
C SER A 834 32.02 27.06 -2.56
N PHE A 835 30.81 26.66 -2.24
CA PHE A 835 30.27 25.30 -2.47
C PHE A 835 30.51 24.79 -3.89
N PHE A 836 30.36 25.63 -4.88
CA PHE A 836 30.43 25.26 -6.30
C PHE A 836 31.85 25.08 -6.84
N ASP A 837 32.82 25.69 -6.18
CA ASP A 837 34.22 25.70 -6.61
C ASP A 837 35.02 24.51 -6.04
N ARG A 838 34.45 23.72 -5.18
CA ARG A 838 35.11 22.62 -4.49
C ARG A 838 35.11 21.32 -5.33
N PRO A 839 36.20 20.52 -5.27
CA PRO A 839 36.27 19.20 -5.92
C PRO A 839 35.15 18.24 -5.43
N LYS A 840 34.71 17.33 -6.31
CA LYS A 840 33.60 16.38 -6.07
C LYS A 840 33.75 15.47 -4.84
N TRP A 841 34.99 15.29 -4.35
CA TRP A 841 35.33 14.43 -3.21
C TRP A 841 35.32 15.17 -1.86
N LEU A 842 35.26 16.48 -1.84
CA LEU A 842 35.21 17.28 -0.60
C LEU A 842 33.77 17.38 -0.07
N SER A 843 33.64 17.32 1.25
CA SER A 843 32.41 17.58 1.96
C SER A 843 32.07 19.07 2.04
N THR A 844 30.81 19.37 2.22
CA THR A 844 30.31 20.72 2.45
C THR A 844 29.19 20.73 3.49
N LYS A 845 29.01 21.88 4.13
CA LYS A 845 27.92 22.05 5.10
C LYS A 845 26.68 22.61 4.43
N LEU A 846 25.55 21.94 4.64
CA LEU A 846 24.23 22.36 4.24
C LEU A 846 23.40 22.66 5.48
N GLN A 847 22.65 23.73 5.46
CA GLN A 847 21.57 23.95 6.41
C GLN A 847 20.30 23.33 5.85
N ILE A 848 19.72 22.37 6.57
CA ILE A 848 18.47 21.71 6.23
C ILE A 848 17.39 22.17 7.20
N THR A 849 16.22 22.50 6.65
CA THR A 849 15.04 22.90 7.43
C THR A 849 13.90 21.95 7.14
N LEU A 850 13.39 21.26 8.17
CA LEU A 850 12.25 20.35 8.03
C LEU A 850 10.93 21.10 7.93
N TRP A 851 9.97 20.49 7.20
CA TRP A 851 8.64 21.03 6.97
C TRP A 851 7.58 20.06 7.50
N CYS A 852 6.49 20.60 8.02
CA CYS A 852 5.31 19.83 8.41
C CYS A 852 4.55 19.39 7.15
N GLU A 853 4.30 18.09 7.00
CA GLU A 853 3.63 17.51 5.83
C GLU A 853 2.12 17.84 5.79
N HIS A 854 1.53 18.20 6.92
CA HIS A 854 0.13 18.66 7.00
C HIS A 854 -0.02 20.12 6.56
N SER A 855 0.63 21.05 7.29
CA SER A 855 0.49 22.47 7.02
C SER A 855 1.29 22.96 5.81
N ARG A 856 2.25 22.16 5.32
CA ARG A 856 3.17 22.50 4.24
C ARG A 856 3.99 23.75 4.54
N LEU A 857 4.31 23.97 5.81
CA LEU A 857 5.13 25.08 6.30
C LEU A 857 6.39 24.56 7.01
N PRO A 858 7.52 25.29 6.95
CA PRO A 858 8.73 24.91 7.67
C PRO A 858 8.57 25.02 9.18
N LEU A 859 9.22 24.15 9.95
CA LEU A 859 9.12 24.09 11.40
C LEU A 859 9.44 25.43 12.11
N PRO A 860 10.44 26.22 11.69
CA PRO A 860 10.67 27.53 12.29
C PRO A 860 9.48 28.51 12.20
N ALA A 861 8.66 28.37 11.16
CA ALA A 861 7.44 29.18 11.02
C ALA A 861 6.31 28.71 11.95
N LEU A 862 6.31 27.43 12.33
CA LEU A 862 5.36 26.83 13.27
C LEU A 862 5.80 26.99 14.75
N ASN A 863 7.07 27.30 14.99
CA ASN A 863 7.66 27.49 16.32
C ASN A 863 8.22 28.92 16.49
N PRO A 864 7.38 29.97 16.64
CA PRO A 864 7.85 31.37 16.69
C PRO A 864 8.77 31.66 17.89
N HIS A 865 8.70 30.83 18.94
CA HIS A 865 9.53 30.97 20.17
C HIS A 865 10.86 30.23 20.08
N ASP A 866 11.00 29.27 19.13
CA ASP A 866 12.22 28.49 18.90
C ASP A 866 12.47 28.32 17.39
N LYS A 867 13.04 29.33 16.77
CA LYS A 867 13.32 29.35 15.32
C LYS A 867 14.43 28.38 14.88
N GLN A 868 15.13 27.71 15.82
CA GLN A 868 16.13 26.70 15.52
C GLN A 868 15.55 25.28 15.49
N LYS A 869 14.34 25.09 15.98
CA LYS A 869 13.67 23.80 16.02
C LYS A 869 13.43 23.29 14.59
N GLY A 870 13.98 22.11 14.27
CA GLY A 870 13.89 21.51 12.94
C GLY A 870 14.85 22.10 11.90
N VAL A 871 15.89 22.82 12.34
CA VAL A 871 16.96 23.35 11.49
C VAL A 871 18.28 22.66 11.85
N TYR A 872 18.93 22.04 10.87
CA TYR A 872 20.14 21.23 11.08
C TYR A 872 21.24 21.66 10.14
N GLU A 873 22.47 21.64 10.64
CA GLU A 873 23.67 21.77 9.83
C GLU A 873 24.26 20.38 9.61
N LEU A 874 24.23 19.91 8.38
CA LEU A 874 24.74 18.62 7.99
C LEU A 874 25.95 18.76 7.05
N GLU A 875 26.95 17.92 7.27
CA GLU A 875 28.08 17.81 6.36
C GLU A 875 27.83 16.69 5.36
N VAL A 876 27.72 17.05 4.09
CA VAL A 876 27.46 16.11 2.98
C VAL A 876 28.57 16.18 1.93
N SER A 877 28.87 15.05 1.30
CA SER A 877 29.81 15.06 0.18
C SER A 877 29.15 15.69 -1.06
N ARG A 878 29.94 16.38 -1.88
CA ARG A 878 29.44 16.92 -3.15
C ARG A 878 28.93 15.81 -4.08
N ALA A 879 29.52 14.61 -4.00
CA ALA A 879 29.04 13.44 -4.73
C ALA A 879 27.60 13.04 -4.32
N TRP A 880 27.29 13.09 -3.03
CA TRP A 880 25.92 12.87 -2.53
C TRP A 880 24.97 13.94 -3.08
N PHE A 881 25.36 15.23 -2.98
CA PHE A 881 24.53 16.32 -3.48
C PHE A 881 24.26 16.22 -4.99
N THR A 882 25.25 15.82 -5.78
CA THR A 882 25.09 15.62 -7.23
C THR A 882 24.12 14.48 -7.53
N LYS A 883 24.17 13.38 -6.76
CA LYS A 883 23.21 12.27 -6.89
C LYS A 883 21.78 12.68 -6.46
N ALA A 884 21.70 13.53 -5.43
CA ALA A 884 20.43 14.02 -4.90
C ALA A 884 19.78 15.12 -5.76
N ALA A 885 20.56 15.82 -6.58
CA ALA A 885 20.13 17.03 -7.31
C ALA A 885 18.82 16.87 -8.11
N PRO A 886 18.57 15.76 -8.85
CA PRO A 886 17.30 15.59 -9.54
C PRO A 886 16.09 15.53 -8.59
N TYR A 887 16.20 14.80 -7.48
CA TYR A 887 15.17 14.74 -6.45
C TYR A 887 14.96 16.10 -5.77
N LEU A 888 16.05 16.75 -5.34
CA LEU A 888 16.03 18.07 -4.70
C LEU A 888 15.42 19.14 -5.61
N LYS A 889 15.59 19.03 -6.94
CA LYS A 889 14.97 19.92 -7.93
C LYS A 889 13.44 19.84 -7.87
N ILE A 890 12.90 18.61 -7.85
CA ILE A 890 11.45 18.40 -7.77
C ILE A 890 10.92 18.89 -6.42
N LEU A 891 11.54 18.48 -5.32
CA LEU A 891 11.16 18.88 -3.97
C LEU A 891 11.13 20.40 -3.81
N THR A 892 12.24 21.08 -4.16
CA THR A 892 12.35 22.54 -4.04
C THR A 892 11.34 23.26 -4.96
N GLY A 893 11.15 22.76 -6.17
CA GLY A 893 10.14 23.28 -7.10
C GLY A 893 8.73 23.16 -6.55
N THR A 894 8.36 22.01 -6.01
CA THR A 894 7.04 21.78 -5.40
C THR A 894 6.84 22.66 -4.15
N LEU A 895 7.85 22.78 -3.27
CA LEU A 895 7.78 23.65 -2.08
C LEU A 895 7.62 25.12 -2.44
N SER A 896 8.28 25.59 -3.52
CA SER A 896 8.13 26.99 -3.99
C SER A 896 6.71 27.27 -4.52
N LEU A 897 6.02 26.29 -5.06
CA LEU A 897 4.63 26.41 -5.51
C LEU A 897 3.64 26.31 -4.34
N VAL A 898 3.93 25.46 -3.36
CA VAL A 898 3.04 25.21 -2.21
C VAL A 898 3.11 26.32 -1.16
N LEU A 899 4.27 26.94 -0.95
CA LEU A 899 4.50 27.95 0.09
C LEU A 899 3.48 29.09 0.07
N PRO A 900 3.18 29.75 -1.06
CA PRO A 900 2.21 30.85 -1.10
C PRO A 900 0.80 30.41 -0.69
N VAL A 901 0.41 29.20 -1.08
CA VAL A 901 -0.90 28.61 -0.75
C VAL A 901 -0.96 28.24 0.72
N ALA A 902 0.06 27.58 1.23
CA ALA A 902 0.13 27.16 2.63
C ALA A 902 0.16 28.36 3.58
N ALA A 903 0.94 29.39 3.26
CA ALA A 903 1.02 30.61 4.06
C ALA A 903 -0.30 31.40 4.13
N SER A 904 -1.18 31.22 3.16
CA SER A 904 -2.48 31.91 3.10
C SER A 904 -3.64 31.05 3.63
N ALA A 905 -3.52 29.74 3.64
CA ALA A 905 -4.58 28.80 4.02
C ALA A 905 -4.55 28.40 5.51
N THR A 906 -3.42 28.57 6.19
CA THR A 906 -3.29 28.24 7.62
C THR A 906 -3.79 29.40 8.50
N LYS A 907 -4.32 29.06 9.69
CA LYS A 907 -4.65 30.06 10.75
C LYS A 907 -3.43 30.83 11.25
N LEU A 908 -2.24 30.43 10.84
CA LEU A 908 -0.95 31.03 11.17
C LEU A 908 -0.58 32.00 10.06
N MET A 909 -0.74 33.30 10.32
CA MET A 909 -0.23 34.35 9.44
C MET A 909 1.29 34.41 9.56
N LEU A 910 1.99 34.12 8.45
CA LEU A 910 3.41 34.40 8.36
C LEU A 910 3.61 35.92 8.17
N ASP A 911 4.45 36.53 9.01
CA ASP A 911 4.90 37.89 8.76
C ASP A 911 5.75 37.97 7.48
N ASP A 912 5.77 39.14 6.85
CA ASP A 912 6.45 39.35 5.57
C ASP A 912 7.96 39.03 5.63
N ALA A 913 8.61 39.21 6.76
CA ALA A 913 10.03 38.93 6.95
C ALA A 913 10.30 37.40 6.98
N THR A 914 9.48 36.67 7.71
CA THR A 914 9.55 35.20 7.76
C THR A 914 9.25 34.59 6.39
N TYR A 915 8.22 35.06 5.70
CA TYR A 915 7.88 34.56 4.36
C TYR A 915 9.03 34.82 3.35
N LYS A 916 9.59 36.03 3.30
CA LYS A 916 10.73 36.36 2.43
C LYS A 916 11.96 35.51 2.76
N GLY A 917 12.24 35.26 4.03
CA GLY A 917 13.36 34.42 4.43
C GLY A 917 13.23 32.96 3.95
N ILE A 918 12.00 32.42 3.93
CA ILE A 918 11.72 31.08 3.39
C ILE A 918 11.87 31.09 1.86
N GLU A 919 11.31 32.09 1.18
CA GLU A 919 11.40 32.25 -0.27
C GLU A 919 12.86 32.35 -0.72
N GLU A 920 13.68 33.15 -0.05
CA GLU A 920 15.12 33.27 -0.30
C GLU A 920 15.86 31.93 -0.09
N GLN A 921 15.49 31.15 0.93
CA GLN A 921 16.08 29.83 1.14
C GLN A 921 15.78 28.87 -0.01
N LEU A 922 14.54 28.84 -0.49
CA LEU A 922 14.14 28.01 -1.63
C LEU A 922 14.83 28.46 -2.93
N ASP A 923 14.94 29.76 -3.19
CA ASP A 923 15.64 30.32 -4.36
C ASP A 923 17.15 29.99 -4.34
N LEU A 924 17.82 30.06 -3.18
CA LEU A 924 19.20 29.65 -3.01
C LEU A 924 19.39 28.14 -3.22
N GLY A 925 18.48 27.32 -2.71
CA GLY A 925 18.46 25.87 -2.95
C GLY A 925 18.34 25.57 -4.44
N GLN A 926 17.43 26.22 -5.15
CA GLN A 926 17.24 26.04 -6.58
C GLN A 926 18.48 26.45 -7.41
N LYS A 927 19.08 27.61 -7.13
CA LYS A 927 20.32 28.05 -7.77
C LYS A 927 21.48 27.06 -7.55
N SER A 928 21.55 26.48 -6.35
CA SER A 928 22.54 25.47 -6.01
C SER A 928 22.40 24.20 -6.85
N ILE A 929 21.16 23.75 -7.06
CA ILE A 929 20.85 22.59 -7.90
C ILE A 929 21.19 22.88 -9.37
N GLU A 930 20.74 24.02 -9.91
CA GLU A 930 20.97 24.41 -11.30
C GLU A 930 22.47 24.53 -11.61
N SER A 931 23.25 25.14 -10.71
CA SER A 931 24.70 25.22 -10.85
C SER A 931 25.38 23.85 -10.84
N THR A 932 24.89 22.92 -10.01
CA THR A 932 25.40 21.55 -9.93
C THR A 932 25.09 20.75 -11.20
N LEU A 933 23.90 20.91 -11.74
CA LEU A 933 23.48 20.22 -12.98
C LEU A 933 24.20 20.78 -14.22
N LYS A 934 24.46 22.07 -14.31
CA LYS A 934 25.24 22.69 -15.42
C LYS A 934 26.68 22.20 -15.50
N GLY A 935 27.25 21.72 -14.43
CA GLY A 935 28.65 21.24 -14.36
C GLY A 935 28.80 19.72 -14.43
N SER A 936 27.74 18.95 -14.68
CA SER A 936 27.77 17.49 -14.71
C SER A 936 27.37 16.96 -16.08
N ASP A 937 28.08 15.89 -16.56
CA ASP A 937 27.75 15.17 -17.79
C ASP A 937 26.34 14.52 -17.80
N LEU A 938 25.57 14.68 -16.72
CA LEU A 938 24.17 14.26 -16.57
C LEU A 938 23.17 15.10 -17.38
N VAL A 939 23.60 16.22 -17.96
CA VAL A 939 22.74 17.06 -18.82
C VAL A 939 22.52 16.42 -20.21
N SER A 940 23.41 15.53 -20.65
CA SER A 940 23.26 14.83 -21.93
C SER A 940 22.14 13.80 -21.94
N ASP A 941 21.83 13.18 -20.76
CA ASP A 941 20.78 12.14 -20.65
C ASP A 941 19.37 12.70 -20.41
N LEU A 942 19.25 14.00 -20.14
CA LEU A 942 17.96 14.67 -19.86
C LEU A 942 17.48 15.58 -21.00
N SER A 943 18.24 15.71 -22.09
CA SER A 943 17.96 16.71 -23.14
C SER A 943 17.54 16.14 -24.49
N THR A 944 17.38 14.82 -24.65
CA THR A 944 17.20 14.22 -25.99
C THR A 944 15.84 13.58 -26.25
N ASP A 945 14.83 13.77 -25.41
CA ASP A 945 13.50 13.30 -25.76
C ASP A 945 12.45 14.37 -25.48
N THR A 946 12.05 15.09 -26.53
CA THR A 946 11.10 16.20 -26.49
C THR A 946 9.63 15.73 -26.47
N ASP A 947 9.34 14.41 -26.52
CA ASP A 947 8.00 13.86 -26.75
C ASP A 947 7.46 12.91 -25.67
N ALA A 948 8.22 12.63 -24.58
CA ALA A 948 7.68 11.86 -23.47
C ALA A 948 7.30 12.78 -22.29
N PRO A 949 6.13 12.58 -21.65
CA PRO A 949 5.76 13.40 -20.49
C PRO A 949 6.79 13.19 -19.36
N ASP A 950 7.37 14.26 -18.88
CA ASP A 950 8.40 14.35 -17.80
C ASP A 950 8.10 13.53 -16.53
N TRP A 951 6.87 13.07 -16.36
CA TRP A 951 6.35 12.34 -15.22
C TRP A 951 6.82 10.89 -15.12
N GLN A 952 6.84 10.13 -16.20
CA GLN A 952 7.23 8.71 -16.17
C GLN A 952 8.73 8.53 -16.00
N GLN A 953 9.53 9.44 -16.53
CA GLN A 953 10.97 9.46 -16.28
C GLN A 953 11.29 9.95 -14.86
N GLY A 954 10.48 10.87 -14.31
CA GLY A 954 10.59 11.35 -12.93
C GLY A 954 10.28 10.27 -11.90
N GLU A 955 9.24 9.46 -12.09
CA GLU A 955 8.85 8.38 -11.18
C GLU A 955 9.92 7.29 -11.05
N ALA A 956 10.44 6.80 -12.16
CA ALA A 956 11.52 5.80 -12.16
C ALA A 956 12.82 6.35 -11.54
N ALA A 957 13.14 7.63 -11.79
CA ALA A 957 14.32 8.28 -11.22
C ALA A 957 14.17 8.53 -9.71
N ILE A 958 12.96 8.79 -9.20
CA ILE A 958 12.69 9.01 -7.77
C ILE A 958 12.66 7.67 -7.03
N MET A 959 12.02 6.63 -7.57
CA MET A 959 12.04 5.29 -6.97
C MET A 959 13.45 4.71 -6.87
N ALA A 960 14.30 4.97 -7.86
CA ALA A 960 15.71 4.58 -7.83
C ALA A 960 16.57 5.36 -6.81
N LYS A 961 16.04 6.46 -6.24
CA LYS A 961 16.79 7.40 -5.36
C LYS A 961 16.26 7.52 -3.94
N GLY A 962 15.29 6.72 -3.54
CA GLY A 962 14.81 6.61 -2.14
C GLY A 962 15.95 6.34 -1.14
N SER A 963 17.04 5.69 -1.58
CA SER A 963 18.26 5.50 -0.80
C SER A 963 18.87 6.82 -0.30
N ILE A 964 18.81 7.88 -1.08
CA ILE A 964 19.36 9.19 -0.73
C ILE A 964 18.58 9.85 0.40
N LEU A 965 17.25 9.72 0.38
CA LEU A 965 16.40 10.25 1.44
C LEU A 965 16.62 9.45 2.74
N ARG A 966 16.80 8.14 2.66
CA ARG A 966 17.15 7.30 3.82
C ARG A 966 18.51 7.63 4.41
N GLU A 967 19.53 7.91 3.57
CA GLU A 967 20.83 8.42 4.04
C GLU A 967 20.66 9.75 4.80
N LEU A 968 19.83 10.66 4.27
CA LEU A 968 19.53 11.92 4.95
C LEU A 968 18.81 11.70 6.27
N HIS A 969 17.81 10.80 6.31
CA HIS A 969 17.10 10.45 7.54
C HIS A 969 18.05 9.86 8.61
N ALA A 970 19.00 9.02 8.20
CA ALA A 970 19.99 8.47 9.12
C ALA A 970 20.88 9.56 9.72
N LEU A 971 21.32 10.53 8.93
CA LEU A 971 22.11 11.68 9.40
C LEU A 971 21.30 12.58 10.33
N LEU A 972 20.03 12.88 9.96
CA LEU A 972 19.13 13.68 10.80
C LEU A 972 18.83 12.98 12.12
N LYS A 973 18.56 11.68 12.09
CA LYS A 973 18.23 10.86 13.26
C LYS A 973 19.42 10.72 14.23
N ALA A 974 20.64 10.70 13.71
CA ALA A 974 21.85 10.73 14.52
C ALA A 974 22.03 12.06 15.28
N THR A 975 21.52 13.17 14.73
CA THR A 975 21.60 14.51 15.30
C THR A 975 20.41 14.80 16.22
N ASP A 976 19.21 14.44 15.77
CA ASP A 976 17.94 14.63 16.49
C ASP A 976 16.95 13.50 16.13
N PRO A 977 16.82 12.47 16.98
CA PRO A 977 15.87 11.37 16.78
C PRO A 977 14.40 11.83 16.67
N GLY A 978 14.08 13.01 17.22
CA GLY A 978 12.73 13.58 17.24
C GLY A 978 12.39 14.44 16.03
N PHE A 979 13.29 14.60 15.05
CA PHE A 979 13.08 15.38 13.84
C PHE A 979 12.46 16.77 14.10
N GLY A 980 13.01 17.52 15.06
CA GLY A 980 12.49 18.85 15.42
C GLY A 980 11.11 18.82 16.09
N GLY A 981 10.71 17.69 16.66
CA GLY A 981 9.40 17.51 17.30
C GLY A 981 8.27 17.23 16.31
N LEU A 982 8.59 16.77 15.08
CA LEU A 982 7.59 16.19 14.21
C LEU A 982 7.10 14.84 14.75
N VAL A 983 5.81 14.65 14.69
CA VAL A 983 5.15 13.42 15.13
C VAL A 983 4.70 12.64 13.90
N ARG A 984 5.04 11.35 13.84
CA ARG A 984 4.55 10.47 12.78
C ARG A 984 3.11 10.07 13.08
N VAL A 985 2.20 10.42 12.19
CA VAL A 985 0.78 10.06 12.25
C VAL A 985 0.42 9.19 11.04
N GLN A 986 -0.71 8.52 11.11
CA GLN A 986 -1.26 7.79 9.99
C GLN A 986 -2.58 8.43 9.58
N ASN A 987 -2.69 8.84 8.32
CA ASN A 987 -3.94 9.38 7.80
C ASN A 987 -4.99 8.27 7.58
N ARG A 988 -6.21 8.65 7.23
CA ARG A 988 -7.31 7.70 6.98
C ARG A 988 -7.07 6.75 5.79
N ARG A 989 -6.13 7.07 4.91
CA ARG A 989 -5.66 6.22 3.81
C ARG A 989 -4.53 5.27 4.20
N ARG A 990 -4.21 5.20 5.50
CA ARG A 990 -3.09 4.42 6.06
C ARG A 990 -1.70 4.87 5.60
N GLU A 991 -1.59 6.08 5.08
CA GLU A 991 -0.31 6.68 4.71
C GLU A 991 0.31 7.36 5.93
N PHE A 992 1.62 7.21 6.10
CA PHE A 992 2.35 7.90 7.16
C PHE A 992 2.63 9.35 6.76
N LEU A 993 2.45 10.25 7.72
CA LEU A 993 2.77 11.67 7.61
C LEU A 993 3.56 12.12 8.83
N TRP A 994 4.47 13.08 8.63
CA TRP A 994 5.20 13.73 9.70
C TRP A 994 4.65 15.14 9.92
N VAL A 995 3.97 15.32 11.03
CA VAL A 995 3.22 16.54 11.31
C VAL A 995 3.69 17.22 12.58
N HIS A 996 3.57 18.54 12.64
CA HIS A 996 3.83 19.30 13.86
C HIS A 996 2.78 18.96 14.92
N GLU A 997 3.17 18.94 16.20
CA GLU A 997 2.34 18.52 17.33
C GLU A 997 0.96 19.17 17.39
N GLN A 998 0.83 20.44 16.98
CA GLN A 998 -0.45 21.16 16.94
C GLN A 998 -1.49 20.58 15.97
N PHE A 999 -1.09 19.75 15.01
CA PHE A 999 -1.98 19.12 14.02
C PHE A 999 -2.20 17.62 14.26
N VAL A 1000 -1.62 17.07 15.32
CA VAL A 1000 -1.73 15.63 15.62
C VAL A 1000 -3.17 15.21 15.87
N ASP A 1001 -3.96 16.09 16.48
CA ASP A 1001 -5.37 15.82 16.79
C ASP A 1001 -6.29 15.78 15.55
N GLU A 1002 -5.79 16.12 14.37
CA GLU A 1002 -6.52 16.05 13.10
C GLU A 1002 -6.45 14.65 12.45
N TYR A 1003 -5.62 13.75 12.98
CA TYR A 1003 -5.37 12.38 12.50
C TYR A 1003 -5.79 11.32 13.56
#